data_bedf5652d7e7b981107fdfbe7fcf55f2
#
_entry.id   bedf5652d7e7b981107fdfbe7fcf55f2
#
_cell.length_a   1.000
_cell.length_b   1.000
_cell.length_c   1.000
_cell.angle_alpha   90.00
_cell.angle_beta   90.00
_cell.angle_gamma   90.00
#
_symmetry.space_group_name_H-M   'P 1'
#
loop_
_entity.id
_entity.type
_entity.pdbx_description
1 polymer ?
#
loop_
_entity_poly.entity_id
_entity_poly.type
_entity_poly.pdbx_seq_one_letter_code
_entity_poly.pdbx_strand_id
1 'polypeptide(L)'
;MAYFVTGATGFIGRHLVERLLARGERVFVLVRPESAAKLEALRGFWGARASRVVPVAGNLAEPNLGVSKADLRKLTGKVDHLFHLAAVYDLQASAGEQDLANIVGTDHALQFAATVQAGCFHHASSIAAAGLYQGSFRENMFEEATGLEHAYFRTKHESEALVRGRCQRPWRVYRPGIVVGHSQTGQIDKIDGPYYFFKMIQKLRQSLPPWFPLIGLEGGYINLVPVDYVAAAMDHLAHLPGQDGQCFHLTDPRQRRVGEVLNLFARAGHAPTMAFRLDPKLVELVPAGVTGSLANYRPLRQVVDTVLRDLRIPRDVLQFFNWQTRFDSARAQRLLEGSDIRVPMLEDYAWRLWDYWERHLDPDLSLDRSLAGAVRGKVVVITGGSSGIGLAAAERCADAGATVVIAARDAEKLEAARAKLAERGTVHAYACDLADPGACDAFAKRLLAEHGGVDFLVNNAGRSIRRSIDLSYDRFHDFERTMQLNYFAVVRLTMALMPSLLARGGHVVNISSIGVLSNAPRFSAYVSSKAAMEAWTRCAGAEYADRGVTFTIINMPLVRTPMIAPTKIYEQMPVATPDDAADMVAEAIITRPKRIATKLGIAAEVLHLVAPRVTEVVMNTAYRMFPDSAAAQGDRKQDAPPTREAVVFASLLRGVHW
;
A
#
# COMPACT_ATOMS: atom_id res chain seq x y z
N MET A 1 44.01 20.59 2.07
CA MET A 1 42.97 20.22 3.06
C MET A 1 42.69 18.73 2.97
N ALA A 2 42.34 18.08 4.08
CA ALA A 2 41.86 16.71 4.05
C ALA A 2 40.59 16.57 4.93
N TYR A 3 39.70 15.77 4.45
CA TYR A 3 38.39 15.54 5.10
C TYR A 3 38.33 14.14 5.68
N PHE A 4 37.64 13.99 6.82
CA PHE A 4 37.22 12.71 7.35
C PHE A 4 35.71 12.69 7.51
N VAL A 5 35.05 11.68 6.98
CA VAL A 5 33.58 11.60 6.96
C VAL A 5 33.10 10.27 7.54
N THR A 6 32.34 10.32 8.62
CA THR A 6 31.53 9.17 9.06
C THR A 6 30.16 9.21 8.39
N GLY A 7 29.59 8.06 8.06
CA GLY A 7 28.29 8.02 7.39
C GLY A 7 28.34 8.41 5.90
N ALA A 8 29.51 8.37 5.28
CA ALA A 8 29.72 8.68 3.86
C ALA A 8 28.86 7.86 2.90
N THR A 9 28.48 6.63 3.27
CA THR A 9 27.60 5.76 2.48
C THR A 9 26.11 6.04 2.69
N GLY A 10 25.77 6.98 3.60
CA GLY A 10 24.41 7.41 3.85
C GLY A 10 23.90 8.42 2.81
N PHE A 11 22.62 8.76 2.90
CA PHE A 11 21.95 9.62 1.92
C PHE A 11 22.59 11.01 1.83
N ILE A 12 22.73 11.74 2.94
CA ILE A 12 23.41 13.05 2.95
C ILE A 12 24.91 12.86 2.67
N GLY A 13 25.52 11.81 3.25
CA GLY A 13 26.96 11.60 3.21
C GLY A 13 27.53 11.47 1.80
N ARG A 14 26.88 10.72 0.92
CA ARG A 14 27.37 10.55 -0.46
C ARG A 14 27.37 11.86 -1.27
N HIS A 15 26.34 12.71 -1.08
CA HIS A 15 26.27 14.01 -1.75
C HIS A 15 27.26 15.01 -1.15
N LEU A 16 27.47 14.97 0.17
CA LEU A 16 28.52 15.80 0.79
C LEU A 16 29.92 15.38 0.31
N VAL A 17 30.22 14.06 0.28
CA VAL A 17 31.50 13.55 -0.24
C VAL A 17 31.72 13.98 -1.69
N GLU A 18 30.70 13.93 -2.55
CA GLU A 18 30.77 14.41 -3.92
C GLU A 18 31.23 15.87 -4.00
N ARG A 19 30.69 16.73 -3.15
CA ARG A 19 31.07 18.16 -3.09
C ARG A 19 32.47 18.37 -2.55
N LEU A 20 32.84 17.64 -1.49
CA LEU A 20 34.20 17.71 -0.93
C LEU A 20 35.27 17.24 -1.95
N LEU A 21 34.94 16.20 -2.72
CA LEU A 21 35.79 15.74 -3.82
C LEU A 21 35.94 16.77 -4.97
N ALA A 22 34.89 17.58 -5.19
CA ALA A 22 34.92 18.67 -6.18
C ALA A 22 35.92 19.78 -5.81
N ARG A 23 36.26 19.92 -4.52
CA ARG A 23 37.32 20.84 -4.04
C ARG A 23 38.74 20.35 -4.36
N GLY A 24 38.88 19.15 -4.85
CA GLY A 24 40.20 18.63 -5.31
C GLY A 24 40.99 17.87 -4.24
N GLU A 25 40.44 17.70 -3.06
CA GLU A 25 41.15 17.16 -1.89
C GLU A 25 40.85 15.68 -1.62
N ARG A 26 41.59 15.07 -0.70
CA ARG A 26 41.35 13.69 -0.26
C ARG A 26 40.22 13.64 0.78
N VAL A 27 39.37 12.65 0.65
CA VAL A 27 38.26 12.37 1.60
C VAL A 27 38.48 10.99 2.19
N PHE A 28 38.83 10.94 3.47
CA PHE A 28 38.85 9.71 4.26
C PHE A 28 37.41 9.38 4.70
N VAL A 29 36.99 8.12 4.51
CA VAL A 29 35.64 7.69 4.84
C VAL A 29 35.68 6.51 5.80
N LEU A 30 34.98 6.64 6.95
CA LEU A 30 34.86 5.53 7.89
C LEU A 30 33.94 4.46 7.30
N VAL A 31 34.42 3.23 7.23
CA VAL A 31 33.67 2.12 6.61
C VAL A 31 33.74 0.90 7.51
N ARG A 32 32.59 0.33 7.83
CA ARG A 32 32.50 -1.00 8.45
C ARG A 32 32.74 -2.08 7.40
N PRO A 33 33.28 -3.25 7.76
CA PRO A 33 33.49 -4.35 6.81
C PRO A 33 32.24 -4.70 5.98
N GLU A 34 31.07 -4.72 6.63
CA GLU A 34 29.78 -5.04 6.00
C GLU A 34 29.32 -3.95 4.99
N SER A 35 29.86 -2.75 5.10
CA SER A 35 29.54 -1.61 4.22
C SER A 35 30.51 -1.44 3.05
N ALA A 36 31.53 -2.28 2.93
CA ALA A 36 32.54 -2.17 1.88
C ALA A 36 31.95 -2.30 0.47
N ALA A 37 31.02 -3.23 0.27
CA ALA A 37 30.33 -3.42 -1.01
C ALA A 37 29.48 -2.17 -1.38
N LYS A 38 28.84 -1.54 -0.39
CA LYS A 38 28.07 -0.31 -0.60
C LYS A 38 28.97 0.87 -0.97
N LEU A 39 30.15 0.97 -0.37
CA LEU A 39 31.13 1.99 -0.74
C LEU A 39 31.62 1.78 -2.18
N GLU A 40 31.90 0.54 -2.57
CA GLU A 40 32.36 0.23 -3.92
C GLU A 40 31.29 0.59 -4.97
N ALA A 41 30.03 0.31 -4.70
CA ALA A 41 28.91 0.75 -5.55
C ALA A 41 28.85 2.28 -5.71
N LEU A 42 29.19 3.05 -4.66
CA LEU A 42 29.22 4.51 -4.70
C LEU A 42 30.40 5.09 -5.50
N ARG A 43 31.42 4.32 -5.81
CA ARG A 43 32.51 4.79 -6.68
C ARG A 43 31.99 5.21 -8.07
N GLY A 44 30.99 4.49 -8.59
CA GLY A 44 30.32 4.88 -9.84
C GLY A 44 29.59 6.23 -9.72
N PHE A 45 28.99 6.51 -8.57
CA PHE A 45 28.32 7.79 -8.29
C PHE A 45 29.31 8.97 -8.28
N TRP A 46 30.49 8.81 -7.69
CA TRP A 46 31.53 9.85 -7.65
C TRP A 46 32.40 9.93 -8.91
N GLY A 47 32.29 8.95 -9.81
CA GLY A 47 33.01 8.90 -11.08
C GLY A 47 34.55 8.94 -10.92
N ALA A 48 35.25 9.65 -11.81
CA ALA A 48 36.72 9.76 -11.79
C ALA A 48 37.27 10.32 -10.46
N ARG A 49 36.49 11.09 -9.72
CA ARG A 49 36.90 11.67 -8.43
C ARG A 49 36.99 10.62 -7.32
N ALA A 50 36.39 9.46 -7.49
CA ALA A 50 36.41 8.37 -6.51
C ALA A 50 37.81 7.88 -6.14
N SER A 51 38.83 8.13 -7.00
CA SER A 51 40.24 7.84 -6.71
C SER A 51 40.81 8.59 -5.50
N ARG A 52 40.14 9.68 -5.07
CA ARG A 52 40.52 10.49 -3.90
C ARG A 52 39.80 10.06 -2.62
N VAL A 53 38.89 9.11 -2.70
CA VAL A 53 38.21 8.51 -1.55
C VAL A 53 39.09 7.43 -0.95
N VAL A 54 39.48 7.62 0.32
CA VAL A 54 40.35 6.69 1.05
C VAL A 54 39.54 6.02 2.14
N PRO A 55 39.21 4.72 2.01
CA PRO A 55 38.48 4.02 3.06
C PRO A 55 39.35 3.83 4.31
N VAL A 56 38.77 4.04 5.46
CA VAL A 56 39.35 3.75 6.78
C VAL A 56 38.43 2.77 7.48
N ALA A 57 38.95 1.59 7.80
CA ALA A 57 38.19 0.57 8.50
C ALA A 57 37.91 1.01 9.95
N GLY A 58 36.66 0.85 10.39
CA GLY A 58 36.29 1.18 11.75
C GLY A 58 34.80 0.99 12.03
N ASN A 59 34.42 1.24 13.31
CA ASN A 59 33.08 1.04 13.81
C ASN A 59 32.72 2.11 14.86
N LEU A 60 31.58 2.77 14.70
CA LEU A 60 31.08 3.78 15.65
C LEU A 60 30.88 3.26 17.07
N ALA A 61 30.59 1.97 17.22
CA ALA A 61 30.39 1.35 18.54
C ALA A 61 31.68 1.19 19.37
N GLU A 62 32.84 1.50 18.77
CA GLU A 62 34.13 1.29 19.41
C GLU A 62 34.87 2.63 19.70
N PRO A 63 35.63 2.73 20.81
CA PRO A 63 36.46 3.89 21.12
C PRO A 63 37.38 4.26 19.94
N ASN A 64 37.54 5.58 19.72
CA ASN A 64 38.26 6.09 18.54
C ASN A 64 37.75 5.52 17.21
N LEU A 65 36.45 5.20 17.13
CA LEU A 65 35.78 4.62 15.96
C LEU A 65 36.36 3.28 15.53
N GLY A 66 37.00 2.52 16.43
CA GLY A 66 37.67 1.26 16.09
C GLY A 66 38.80 1.37 15.06
N VAL A 67 39.29 2.57 14.83
CA VAL A 67 40.37 2.83 13.84
C VAL A 67 41.70 2.31 14.37
N SER A 68 42.47 1.61 13.54
CA SER A 68 43.75 1.01 13.91
C SER A 68 44.75 2.07 14.41
N LYS A 69 45.64 1.68 15.35
CA LYS A 69 46.71 2.57 15.82
C LYS A 69 47.63 3.07 14.69
N ALA A 70 47.80 2.29 13.64
CA ALA A 70 48.58 2.66 12.46
C ALA A 70 47.87 3.77 11.66
N ASP A 71 46.56 3.65 11.46
CA ASP A 71 45.82 4.65 10.71
C ASP A 71 45.56 5.92 11.55
N LEU A 72 45.37 5.79 12.87
CA LEU A 72 45.35 6.96 13.77
C LEU A 72 46.64 7.80 13.60
N ARG A 73 47.82 7.18 13.64
CA ARG A 73 49.11 7.88 13.43
C ARG A 73 49.22 8.55 12.05
N LYS A 74 48.66 7.92 10.99
CA LYS A 74 48.66 8.48 9.62
C LYS A 74 47.72 9.69 9.53
N LEU A 75 46.62 9.73 10.30
CA LEU A 75 45.62 10.77 10.23
C LEU A 75 45.93 11.95 11.16
N THR A 76 46.72 11.74 12.22
CA THR A 76 47.04 12.79 13.20
C THR A 76 47.65 14.01 12.54
N GLY A 77 47.06 15.18 12.77
CA GLY A 77 47.47 16.48 12.23
C GLY A 77 47.19 16.67 10.72
N LYS A 78 46.47 15.74 10.08
CA LYS A 78 46.17 15.81 8.65
C LYS A 78 44.69 16.01 8.32
N VAL A 79 43.78 15.89 9.29
CA VAL A 79 42.34 16.04 9.12
C VAL A 79 41.97 17.48 9.44
N ASP A 80 41.72 18.30 8.42
CA ASP A 80 41.29 19.68 8.62
C ASP A 80 39.81 19.76 9.04
N HIS A 81 38.94 18.94 8.44
CA HIS A 81 37.51 18.90 8.72
C HIS A 81 37.04 17.46 8.95
N LEU A 82 36.41 17.19 10.08
CA LEU A 82 35.78 15.93 10.39
C LEU A 82 34.25 16.09 10.35
N PHE A 83 33.58 15.45 9.41
CA PHE A 83 32.13 15.43 9.30
C PHE A 83 31.55 14.16 9.93
N HIS A 84 30.79 14.33 10.99
CA HIS A 84 30.08 13.24 11.67
C HIS A 84 28.61 13.24 11.25
N LEU A 85 28.29 12.39 10.23
CA LEU A 85 26.94 12.22 9.70
C LEU A 85 26.35 10.83 10.04
N ALA A 86 27.18 9.92 10.54
CA ALA A 86 26.71 8.60 10.91
C ALA A 86 25.76 8.67 12.10
N ALA A 87 24.53 8.26 11.89
CA ALA A 87 23.47 8.18 12.89
C ALA A 87 22.40 7.18 12.45
N VAL A 88 21.66 6.61 13.40
CA VAL A 88 20.41 5.90 13.13
C VAL A 88 19.26 6.90 13.26
N TYR A 89 18.50 7.08 12.18
CA TYR A 89 17.36 7.97 12.11
C TYR A 89 16.05 7.23 11.76
N ASP A 90 16.06 5.89 11.87
CA ASP A 90 14.89 5.07 11.65
C ASP A 90 13.94 5.19 12.85
N LEU A 91 12.73 5.68 12.62
CA LEU A 91 11.70 5.80 13.64
C LEU A 91 11.25 4.45 14.20
N GLN A 92 11.52 3.36 13.47
CA GLN A 92 11.20 1.99 13.89
C GLN A 92 12.37 1.28 14.60
N ALA A 93 13.56 1.89 14.61
CA ALA A 93 14.71 1.32 15.33
C ALA A 93 14.46 1.33 16.83
N SER A 94 14.95 0.30 17.52
CA SER A 94 14.85 0.21 18.98
C SER A 94 15.57 1.38 19.66
N ALA A 95 15.11 1.76 20.86
CA ALA A 95 15.75 2.83 21.63
C ALA A 95 17.24 2.53 21.89
N GLY A 96 17.59 1.27 22.17
CA GLY A 96 18.98 0.85 22.40
C GLY A 96 19.88 0.99 21.18
N GLU A 97 19.39 0.69 20.00
CA GLU A 97 20.12 0.90 18.73
C GLU A 97 20.35 2.37 18.44
N GLN A 98 19.34 3.21 18.72
CA GLN A 98 19.47 4.65 18.59
C GLN A 98 20.45 5.24 19.59
N ASP A 99 20.44 4.81 20.85
CA ASP A 99 21.37 5.23 21.91
C ASP A 99 22.82 4.87 21.52
N LEU A 100 23.06 3.64 21.10
CA LEU A 100 24.38 3.18 20.70
C LEU A 100 24.94 3.97 19.52
N ALA A 101 24.14 4.15 18.48
CA ALA A 101 24.61 4.82 17.27
C ALA A 101 24.71 6.34 17.41
N ASN A 102 23.71 6.99 18.05
CA ASN A 102 23.61 8.44 18.08
C ASN A 102 24.35 9.08 19.26
N ILE A 103 24.34 8.45 20.44
CA ILE A 103 24.97 9.00 21.64
C ILE A 103 26.39 8.45 21.78
N VAL A 104 26.52 7.11 21.94
CA VAL A 104 27.83 6.47 22.13
C VAL A 104 28.71 6.69 20.90
N GLY A 105 28.17 6.53 19.70
CA GLY A 105 28.88 6.76 18.45
C GLY A 105 29.37 8.20 18.29
N THR A 106 28.61 9.19 18.78
CA THR A 106 29.05 10.60 18.78
C THR A 106 30.18 10.82 19.78
N ASP A 107 30.11 10.25 21.00
CA ASP A 107 31.21 10.35 21.99
C ASP A 107 32.52 9.73 21.45
N HIS A 108 32.44 8.57 20.81
CA HIS A 108 33.60 7.95 20.15
C HIS A 108 34.15 8.78 18.98
N ALA A 109 33.27 9.48 18.23
CA ALA A 109 33.70 10.39 17.17
C ALA A 109 34.41 11.64 17.72
N LEU A 110 33.99 12.14 18.88
CA LEU A 110 34.67 13.23 19.58
C LEU A 110 36.04 12.80 20.09
N GLN A 111 36.17 11.61 20.68
CA GLN A 111 37.44 11.02 21.09
C GLN A 111 38.39 10.87 19.89
N PHE A 112 37.90 10.35 18.78
CA PHE A 112 38.67 10.24 17.56
C PHE A 112 39.13 11.62 17.03
N ALA A 113 38.24 12.62 17.00
CA ALA A 113 38.58 13.97 16.58
C ALA A 113 39.71 14.60 17.43
N ALA A 114 39.66 14.39 18.74
CA ALA A 114 40.73 14.83 19.65
C ALA A 114 42.04 14.08 19.38
N THR A 115 41.98 12.74 19.24
CA THR A 115 43.14 11.86 19.00
C THR A 115 43.87 12.21 17.70
N VAL A 116 43.13 12.46 16.60
CA VAL A 116 43.73 12.84 15.30
C VAL A 116 43.99 14.32 15.17
N GLN A 117 43.68 15.12 16.20
CA GLN A 117 43.85 16.56 16.22
C GLN A 117 43.12 17.26 15.06
N ALA A 118 41.88 16.86 14.79
CA ALA A 118 41.09 17.43 13.70
C ALA A 118 40.97 18.96 13.80
N GLY A 119 41.02 19.68 12.70
CA GLY A 119 40.92 21.14 12.65
C GLY A 119 39.54 21.63 13.12
N CYS A 120 38.46 21.07 12.58
CA CYS A 120 37.10 21.37 12.99
C CYS A 120 36.22 20.12 12.95
N PHE A 121 35.33 19.97 13.96
CA PHE A 121 34.33 18.90 14.05
C PHE A 121 32.97 19.41 13.58
N HIS A 122 32.41 18.79 12.56
CA HIS A 122 31.11 19.10 11.97
C HIS A 122 30.08 18.03 12.32
N HIS A 123 29.09 18.36 13.13
CA HIS A 123 28.04 17.43 13.57
C HIS A 123 26.74 17.61 12.79
N ALA A 124 26.28 16.56 12.13
CA ALA A 124 24.95 16.51 11.55
C ALA A 124 23.91 16.12 12.59
N SER A 125 23.35 17.11 13.26
CA SER A 125 22.21 16.99 14.16
C SER A 125 20.89 16.89 13.34
N SER A 126 19.79 17.43 13.83
CA SER A 126 18.49 17.51 13.18
C SER A 126 17.65 18.60 13.84
N ILE A 127 16.63 19.11 13.14
CA ILE A 127 15.57 19.91 13.78
C ILE A 127 14.86 19.12 14.90
N ALA A 128 14.93 17.79 14.89
CA ALA A 128 14.42 16.91 15.94
C ALA A 128 15.05 17.18 17.32
N ALA A 129 16.25 17.79 17.39
CA ALA A 129 16.88 18.17 18.65
C ALA A 129 16.07 19.22 19.46
N ALA A 130 15.13 19.92 18.83
CA ALA A 130 14.18 20.83 19.51
C ALA A 130 13.02 20.09 20.19
N GLY A 131 12.85 18.80 19.95
CA GLY A 131 11.72 18.01 20.46
C GLY A 131 10.37 18.54 19.94
N LEU A 132 9.40 18.63 20.84
CA LEU A 132 8.06 19.15 20.56
C LEU A 132 7.89 20.60 21.04
N TYR A 133 8.94 21.41 20.97
CA TYR A 133 8.90 22.82 21.36
C TYR A 133 7.77 23.56 20.64
N GLN A 134 7.06 24.43 21.35
CA GLN A 134 5.96 25.20 20.77
C GLN A 134 6.41 26.62 20.44
N GLY A 135 6.38 26.99 19.18
CA GLY A 135 6.77 28.33 18.73
C GLY A 135 7.94 28.34 17.75
N SER A 136 8.70 29.44 17.69
CA SER A 136 9.87 29.58 16.82
C SER A 136 11.15 29.19 17.54
N PHE A 137 11.74 28.07 17.12
CA PHE A 137 13.02 27.58 17.61
C PHE A 137 14.15 28.18 16.76
N ARG A 138 15.04 28.94 17.41
CA ARG A 138 16.14 29.65 16.74
C ARG A 138 17.44 28.86 16.78
N GLU A 139 18.40 29.22 15.95
CA GLU A 139 19.68 28.52 15.81
C GLU A 139 20.55 28.60 17.10
N ASN A 140 20.38 29.62 17.91
CA ASN A 140 21.07 29.78 19.22
C ASN A 140 20.35 29.06 20.38
N MET A 141 19.16 28.55 20.19
CA MET A 141 18.39 27.81 21.20
C MET A 141 18.83 26.34 21.24
N PHE A 142 18.85 25.79 22.46
CA PHE A 142 19.18 24.41 22.74
C PHE A 142 18.49 23.90 24.01
N GLU A 143 18.71 24.57 25.15
CA GLU A 143 18.17 24.18 26.47
C GLU A 143 16.65 24.31 26.54
N GLU A 144 16.06 25.11 25.65
CA GLU A 144 14.62 25.32 25.57
C GLU A 144 13.85 24.17 24.91
N ALA A 145 14.54 23.11 24.44
CA ALA A 145 13.92 21.93 23.89
C ALA A 145 12.95 21.26 24.87
N THR A 146 11.80 20.82 24.38
CA THR A 146 10.76 20.16 25.19
C THR A 146 10.18 18.95 24.45
N GLY A 147 9.52 18.02 25.17
CA GLY A 147 8.89 16.86 24.56
C GLY A 147 9.91 15.89 23.94
N LEU A 148 10.94 15.56 24.72
CA LEU A 148 12.05 14.69 24.31
C LEU A 148 11.81 13.20 24.68
N GLU A 149 10.58 12.78 24.97
CA GLU A 149 10.25 11.42 25.39
C GLU A 149 10.45 10.41 24.27
N HIS A 150 10.29 10.83 23.01
CA HIS A 150 10.55 9.95 21.88
C HIS A 150 12.05 9.74 21.68
N ALA A 151 12.48 8.47 21.53
CA ALA A 151 13.89 8.10 21.45
C ALA A 151 14.67 8.89 20.40
N TYR A 152 14.08 9.15 19.24
CA TYR A 152 14.72 9.91 18.17
C TYR A 152 14.99 11.38 18.58
N PHE A 153 14.02 12.06 19.18
CA PHE A 153 14.20 13.43 19.66
C PHE A 153 15.26 13.50 20.76
N ARG A 154 15.15 12.61 21.74
CA ARG A 154 16.08 12.51 22.85
C ARG A 154 17.51 12.27 22.37
N THR A 155 17.73 11.24 21.54
CA THR A 155 19.09 10.89 21.10
C THR A 155 19.73 11.97 20.22
N LYS A 156 18.94 12.68 19.42
CA LYS A 156 19.44 13.83 18.64
C LYS A 156 19.79 15.02 19.53
N HIS A 157 19.00 15.29 20.56
CA HIS A 157 19.32 16.32 21.54
C HIS A 157 20.56 15.95 22.35
N GLU A 158 20.63 14.75 22.92
CA GLU A 158 21.75 14.30 23.74
C GLU A 158 23.07 14.21 22.93
N SER A 159 23.03 13.76 21.68
CA SER A 159 24.23 13.75 20.82
C SER A 159 24.75 15.17 20.55
N GLU A 160 23.87 16.14 20.35
CA GLU A 160 24.27 17.55 20.20
C GLU A 160 24.80 18.13 21.52
N ALA A 161 24.22 17.75 22.67
CA ALA A 161 24.71 18.13 24.01
C ALA A 161 26.17 17.66 24.22
N LEU A 162 26.49 16.42 23.79
CA LEU A 162 27.88 15.92 23.85
C LEU A 162 28.84 16.81 23.05
N VAL A 163 28.46 17.19 21.84
CA VAL A 163 29.29 18.06 21.00
C VAL A 163 29.50 19.42 21.67
N ARG A 164 28.45 20.06 22.18
CA ARG A 164 28.51 21.35 22.84
C ARG A 164 29.34 21.34 24.15
N GLY A 165 29.21 20.25 24.92
CA GLY A 165 29.82 20.17 26.24
C GLY A 165 31.19 19.51 26.29
N ARG A 166 31.49 18.59 25.35
CA ARG A 166 32.70 17.72 25.40
C ARG A 166 33.64 17.85 24.23
N CYS A 167 33.26 18.52 23.12
CA CYS A 167 34.15 18.66 21.98
C CYS A 167 35.37 19.52 22.33
N GLN A 168 36.57 18.91 22.26
CA GLN A 168 37.85 19.59 22.52
C GLN A 168 38.42 20.32 21.28
N ARG A 169 37.73 20.22 20.17
CA ARG A 169 38.11 20.83 18.87
C ARG A 169 37.12 21.94 18.55
N PRO A 170 37.46 22.94 17.71
CA PRO A 170 36.46 23.79 17.09
C PRO A 170 35.33 22.92 16.49
N TRP A 171 34.06 23.34 16.68
CA TRP A 171 32.92 22.56 16.24
C TRP A 171 31.83 23.42 15.59
N ARG A 172 31.05 22.78 14.71
CA ARG A 172 29.85 23.36 14.09
C ARG A 172 28.73 22.31 14.06
N VAL A 173 27.51 22.74 14.31
CA VAL A 173 26.32 21.87 14.31
C VAL A 173 25.41 22.26 13.16
N TYR A 174 24.89 21.28 12.47
CA TYR A 174 23.92 21.47 11.39
C TYR A 174 22.63 20.74 11.74
N ARG A 175 21.50 21.46 11.72
CA ARG A 175 20.15 20.92 11.98
C ARG A 175 19.35 20.96 10.70
N PRO A 176 19.47 19.96 9.80
CA PRO A 176 18.62 19.88 8.63
C PRO A 176 17.17 19.65 9.01
N GLY A 177 16.25 20.16 8.17
CA GLY A 177 14.84 19.78 8.15
C GLY A 177 14.67 18.31 7.78
N ILE A 178 13.46 17.90 7.48
CA ILE A 178 13.21 16.56 6.93
C ILE A 178 13.81 16.52 5.52
N VAL A 179 14.85 15.70 5.36
CA VAL A 179 15.60 15.62 4.10
C VAL A 179 14.84 14.73 3.11
N VAL A 180 14.47 15.33 1.99
CA VAL A 180 13.81 14.64 0.87
C VAL A 180 14.77 14.38 -0.29
N GLY A 181 14.32 13.72 -1.33
CA GLY A 181 15.11 13.38 -2.51
C GLY A 181 15.77 14.59 -3.16
N HIS A 182 16.72 14.31 -4.05
CA HIS A 182 17.47 15.33 -4.78
C HIS A 182 16.54 16.19 -5.66
N SER A 183 16.67 17.51 -5.61
CA SER A 183 15.74 18.44 -6.26
C SER A 183 15.68 18.29 -7.80
N GLN A 184 16.76 17.84 -8.43
CA GLN A 184 16.85 17.69 -9.89
C GLN A 184 16.49 16.28 -10.38
N THR A 185 16.70 15.25 -9.57
CA THR A 185 16.51 13.84 -9.99
C THR A 185 15.40 13.12 -9.25
N GLY A 186 14.93 13.66 -8.12
CA GLY A 186 13.99 12.99 -7.22
C GLY A 186 14.60 11.85 -6.40
N GLN A 187 15.86 11.47 -6.66
CA GLN A 187 16.48 10.29 -6.08
C GLN A 187 16.51 10.32 -4.55
N ILE A 188 16.05 9.23 -3.94
CA ILE A 188 16.10 8.97 -2.50
C ILE A 188 16.32 7.47 -2.27
N ASP A 189 16.89 7.09 -1.12
CA ASP A 189 17.27 5.69 -0.85
C ASP A 189 16.16 4.86 -0.22
N LYS A 190 15.23 5.49 0.49
CA LYS A 190 14.17 4.78 1.22
C LYS A 190 12.92 5.65 1.41
N ILE A 191 11.82 4.98 1.73
CA ILE A 191 10.57 5.65 2.13
C ILE A 191 10.75 6.22 3.54
N ASP A 192 10.62 7.55 3.68
CA ASP A 192 10.70 8.27 4.95
C ASP A 192 9.93 9.60 4.86
N GLY A 193 9.62 10.23 5.99
CA GLY A 193 8.95 11.52 6.03
C GLY A 193 7.64 11.55 5.22
N PRO A 194 7.48 12.50 4.27
CA PRO A 194 6.25 12.65 3.50
C PRO A 194 5.94 11.47 2.57
N TYR A 195 6.93 10.63 2.24
CA TYR A 195 6.75 9.49 1.33
C TYR A 195 5.81 8.42 1.88
N TYR A 196 5.62 8.33 3.20
CA TYR A 196 4.62 7.44 3.79
C TYR A 196 3.20 7.73 3.30
N PHE A 197 2.90 8.98 2.92
CA PHE A 197 1.59 9.37 2.42
C PHE A 197 1.41 9.17 0.92
N PHE A 198 2.49 8.88 0.17
CA PHE A 198 2.41 8.72 -1.29
C PHE A 198 1.53 7.56 -1.69
N LYS A 199 1.56 6.45 -0.95
CA LYS A 199 0.67 5.31 -1.21
C LYS A 199 -0.81 5.66 -1.02
N MET A 200 -1.13 6.49 -0.02
CA MET A 200 -2.48 7.01 0.18
C MET A 200 -2.91 7.89 -1.01
N ILE A 201 -2.06 8.82 -1.42
CA ILE A 201 -2.32 9.71 -2.56
C ILE A 201 -2.53 8.90 -3.85
N GLN A 202 -1.71 7.85 -4.08
CA GLN A 202 -1.85 6.95 -5.22
C GLN A 202 -3.20 6.21 -5.21
N LYS A 203 -3.63 5.69 -4.06
CA LYS A 203 -4.94 5.02 -3.92
C LYS A 203 -6.10 6.00 -4.16
N LEU A 204 -5.99 7.24 -3.67
CA LEU A 204 -6.98 8.28 -3.94
C LEU A 204 -7.08 8.61 -5.44
N ARG A 205 -5.94 8.73 -6.13
CA ARG A 205 -5.90 8.91 -7.60
C ARG A 205 -6.58 7.78 -8.37
N GLN A 206 -6.40 6.54 -7.90
CA GLN A 206 -7.01 5.36 -8.53
C GLN A 206 -8.52 5.25 -8.28
N SER A 207 -9.01 5.80 -7.16
CA SER A 207 -10.40 5.63 -6.72
C SER A 207 -11.30 6.81 -7.04
N LEU A 208 -10.73 8.02 -7.20
CA LEU A 208 -11.49 9.26 -7.35
C LEU A 208 -10.91 10.12 -8.48
N PRO A 209 -11.75 10.85 -9.23
CA PRO A 209 -11.26 11.77 -10.25
C PRO A 209 -10.51 12.96 -9.62
N PRO A 210 -9.53 13.59 -10.33
CA PRO A 210 -8.69 14.67 -9.78
C PRO A 210 -9.46 15.90 -9.30
N TRP A 211 -10.64 16.14 -9.84
CA TRP A 211 -11.51 17.29 -9.48
C TRP A 211 -12.37 17.04 -8.23
N PHE A 212 -12.37 15.82 -7.67
CA PHE A 212 -13.19 15.48 -6.51
C PHE A 212 -12.69 16.21 -5.26
N PRO A 213 -13.52 17.03 -4.57
CA PRO A 213 -13.09 17.79 -3.43
C PRO A 213 -12.97 16.89 -2.19
N LEU A 214 -11.80 16.86 -1.57
CA LEU A 214 -11.59 16.17 -0.31
C LEU A 214 -11.69 17.12 0.87
N ILE A 215 -12.09 16.59 2.01
CA ILE A 215 -11.97 17.26 3.32
C ILE A 215 -10.81 16.58 4.05
N GLY A 216 -9.91 17.37 4.60
CA GLY A 216 -8.75 16.87 5.33
C GLY A 216 -8.39 17.73 6.54
N LEU A 217 -7.30 17.37 7.20
CA LEU A 217 -6.76 18.11 8.32
C LEU A 217 -5.58 18.99 7.88
N GLU A 218 -5.50 20.21 8.42
CA GLU A 218 -4.39 21.12 8.13
C GLU A 218 -3.07 20.61 8.72
N GLY A 219 -3.10 20.03 9.90
CA GLY A 219 -1.90 19.57 10.62
C GLY A 219 -1.02 20.70 11.15
N GLY A 220 0.11 20.33 11.74
CA GLY A 220 1.15 21.23 12.22
C GLY A 220 2.07 21.73 11.10
N TYR A 221 3.25 22.22 11.52
CA TYR A 221 4.28 22.65 10.58
C TYR A 221 5.16 21.48 10.15
N ILE A 222 5.62 21.52 8.90
CA ILE A 222 6.56 20.57 8.34
C ILE A 222 7.62 21.33 7.54
N ASN A 223 8.87 20.96 7.72
CA ASN A 223 9.98 21.60 7.02
C ASN A 223 10.73 20.57 6.18
N LEU A 224 10.63 20.70 4.86
CA LEU A 224 11.23 19.79 3.88
C LEU A 224 12.36 20.48 3.14
N VAL A 225 13.50 19.80 3.03
CA VAL A 225 14.67 20.29 2.28
C VAL A 225 15.26 19.18 1.42
N PRO A 226 15.65 19.46 0.16
CA PRO A 226 16.26 18.45 -0.68
C PRO A 226 17.72 18.21 -0.28
N VAL A 227 18.20 16.98 -0.49
CA VAL A 227 19.53 16.53 -0.06
C VAL A 227 20.66 17.34 -0.68
N ASP A 228 20.52 17.76 -1.92
CA ASP A 228 21.50 18.57 -2.64
C ASP A 228 21.70 19.96 -2.00
N TYR A 229 20.60 20.58 -1.54
CA TYR A 229 20.70 21.81 -0.75
C TYR A 229 21.43 21.57 0.57
N VAL A 230 21.07 20.53 1.31
CA VAL A 230 21.69 20.22 2.61
C VAL A 230 23.20 19.98 2.45
N ALA A 231 23.60 19.18 1.48
CA ALA A 231 25.00 18.91 1.21
C ALA A 231 25.77 20.18 0.77
N ALA A 232 25.14 21.02 -0.07
CA ALA A 232 25.72 22.27 -0.53
C ALA A 232 25.88 23.28 0.62
N ALA A 233 24.87 23.45 1.45
CA ALA A 233 24.91 24.36 2.59
C ALA A 233 25.94 23.90 3.64
N MET A 234 26.01 22.60 3.96
CA MET A 234 27.01 22.05 4.87
C MET A 234 28.42 22.30 4.35
N ASP A 235 28.69 22.01 3.06
CA ASP A 235 29.99 22.25 2.45
C ASP A 235 30.37 23.73 2.51
N HIS A 236 29.49 24.64 2.13
CA HIS A 236 29.76 26.08 2.16
C HIS A 236 30.01 26.59 3.59
N LEU A 237 29.10 26.33 4.52
CA LEU A 237 29.19 26.79 5.90
C LEU A 237 30.38 26.18 6.65
N ALA A 238 30.83 24.97 6.29
CA ALA A 238 32.01 24.35 6.88
C ALA A 238 33.31 25.09 6.58
N HIS A 239 33.39 25.81 5.46
CA HIS A 239 34.58 26.50 5.00
C HIS A 239 34.59 28.02 5.30
N LEU A 240 33.49 28.55 5.86
CA LEU A 240 33.45 29.95 6.26
C LEU A 240 34.31 30.17 7.52
N PRO A 241 35.19 31.20 7.57
CA PRO A 241 35.95 31.54 8.78
C PRO A 241 35.04 32.08 9.88
N GLY A 242 35.47 31.93 11.14
CA GLY A 242 34.83 32.57 12.30
C GLY A 242 33.45 32.00 12.67
N GLN A 243 33.11 30.77 12.22
CA GLN A 243 31.81 30.15 12.51
C GLN A 243 31.88 29.02 13.54
N ASP A 244 32.98 28.92 14.28
CA ASP A 244 33.15 27.86 15.28
C ASP A 244 32.24 28.09 16.48
N GLY A 245 31.74 27.02 17.09
CA GLY A 245 30.78 27.06 18.19
C GLY A 245 29.35 27.44 17.75
N GLN A 246 29.06 27.44 16.44
CA GLN A 246 27.76 27.84 15.92
C GLN A 246 26.90 26.66 15.50
N CYS A 247 25.57 26.85 15.57
CA CYS A 247 24.56 25.97 15.08
C CYS A 247 23.84 26.61 13.89
N PHE A 248 23.52 25.82 12.88
CA PHE A 248 22.86 26.25 11.64
C PHE A 248 21.61 25.41 11.37
N HIS A 249 20.47 26.07 11.17
CA HIS A 249 19.28 25.40 10.68
C HIS A 249 19.30 25.34 9.16
N LEU A 250 19.43 24.12 8.63
CA LEU A 250 19.35 23.88 7.19
C LEU A 250 17.89 23.56 6.83
N THR A 251 17.06 24.58 6.89
CA THR A 251 15.60 24.49 6.75
C THR A 251 15.09 25.42 5.65
N ASP A 252 13.91 25.10 5.11
CA ASP A 252 13.18 26.04 4.26
C ASP A 252 12.67 27.20 5.14
N PRO A 253 13.02 28.45 4.84
CA PRO A 253 12.52 29.61 5.59
C PRO A 253 11.00 29.81 5.42
N ARG A 254 10.40 29.23 4.40
CA ARG A 254 8.95 29.28 4.16
C ARG A 254 8.24 28.29 5.05
N GLN A 255 7.39 28.79 5.91
CA GLN A 255 6.65 27.98 6.86
C GLN A 255 5.47 27.30 6.16
N ARG A 256 5.47 25.96 6.06
CA ARG A 256 4.41 25.17 5.43
C ARG A 256 3.69 24.29 6.44
N ARG A 257 2.40 24.13 6.24
CA ARG A 257 1.59 23.17 6.98
C ARG A 257 1.58 21.80 6.29
N VAL A 258 1.36 20.75 7.07
CA VAL A 258 1.31 19.36 6.55
C VAL A 258 0.26 19.23 5.46
N GLY A 259 -0.96 19.75 5.67
CA GLY A 259 -2.04 19.70 4.68
C GLY A 259 -1.71 20.42 3.37
N GLU A 260 -0.96 21.54 3.44
CA GLU A 260 -0.47 22.23 2.25
C GLU A 260 0.51 21.35 1.46
N VAL A 261 1.48 20.73 2.15
CA VAL A 261 2.48 19.86 1.53
C VAL A 261 1.83 18.61 0.92
N LEU A 262 0.86 18.00 1.61
CA LEU A 262 0.10 16.87 1.06
C LEU A 262 -0.66 17.25 -0.21
N ASN A 263 -1.25 18.46 -0.27
CA ASN A 263 -1.89 18.96 -1.48
C ASN A 263 -0.89 19.21 -2.62
N LEU A 264 0.35 19.63 -2.32
CA LEU A 264 1.40 19.75 -3.32
C LEU A 264 1.74 18.39 -3.94
N PHE A 265 1.92 17.36 -3.11
CA PHE A 265 2.17 16.01 -3.60
C PHE A 265 0.95 15.38 -4.30
N ALA A 266 -0.28 15.69 -3.84
CA ALA A 266 -1.49 15.25 -4.53
C ALA A 266 -1.56 15.83 -5.95
N ARG A 267 -1.25 17.12 -6.13
CA ARG A 267 -1.13 17.73 -7.46
C ARG A 267 -0.04 17.09 -8.29
N ALA A 268 1.14 16.87 -7.72
CA ALA A 268 2.26 16.19 -8.39
C ALA A 268 1.89 14.78 -8.87
N GLY A 269 1.08 14.05 -8.07
CA GLY A 269 0.58 12.71 -8.39
C GLY A 269 -0.72 12.68 -9.19
N HIS A 270 -1.26 13.84 -9.64
CA HIS A 270 -2.55 13.95 -10.34
C HIS A 270 -3.73 13.36 -9.55
N ALA A 271 -3.68 13.46 -8.23
CA ALA A 271 -4.71 12.99 -7.31
C ALA A 271 -5.63 14.14 -6.86
N PRO A 272 -6.84 13.82 -6.33
CA PRO A 272 -7.70 14.82 -5.71
C PRO A 272 -7.01 15.55 -4.56
N THR A 273 -7.31 16.84 -4.39
CA THR A 273 -6.75 17.69 -3.33
C THR A 273 -7.77 17.96 -2.23
N MET A 274 -7.30 18.24 -1.04
CA MET A 274 -8.15 18.72 0.05
C MET A 274 -8.60 20.15 -0.25
N ALA A 275 -9.88 20.30 -0.63
CA ALA A 275 -10.51 21.59 -0.87
C ALA A 275 -10.78 22.34 0.44
N PHE A 276 -11.09 21.59 1.50
CA PHE A 276 -11.27 22.12 2.85
C PHE A 276 -10.28 21.43 3.79
N ARG A 277 -9.54 22.24 4.54
CA ARG A 277 -8.58 21.77 5.53
C ARG A 277 -8.99 22.29 6.90
N LEU A 278 -9.38 21.38 7.78
CA LEU A 278 -9.84 21.69 9.13
C LEU A 278 -8.64 21.88 10.05
N ASP A 279 -8.61 22.99 10.80
CA ASP A 279 -7.61 23.18 11.84
C ASP A 279 -7.88 22.19 12.99
N PRO A 280 -6.90 21.39 13.42
CA PRO A 280 -7.06 20.47 14.55
C PRO A 280 -7.57 21.13 15.82
N LYS A 281 -7.30 22.41 16.02
CA LYS A 281 -7.83 23.20 17.15
C LYS A 281 -9.35 23.33 17.15
N LEU A 282 -10.01 23.22 15.99
CA LEU A 282 -11.47 23.17 15.92
C LEU A 282 -12.02 21.87 16.53
N VAL A 283 -11.23 20.80 16.51
CA VAL A 283 -11.58 19.51 17.15
C VAL A 283 -11.45 19.62 18.69
N GLU A 284 -10.56 20.48 19.18
CA GLU A 284 -10.39 20.77 20.62
C GLU A 284 -11.59 21.56 21.22
N LEU A 285 -12.38 22.23 20.38
CA LEU A 285 -13.62 22.89 20.80
C LEU A 285 -14.77 21.89 21.11
N VAL A 286 -14.60 20.63 20.72
CA VAL A 286 -15.51 19.55 21.14
C VAL A 286 -15.20 19.21 22.60
N PRO A 287 -16.21 19.18 23.50
CA PRO A 287 -15.97 18.95 24.93
C PRO A 287 -15.05 17.76 25.18
N ALA A 288 -14.07 17.91 26.07
CA ALA A 288 -13.03 16.91 26.36
C ALA A 288 -13.59 15.53 26.75
N GLY A 289 -14.82 15.47 27.30
CA GLY A 289 -15.55 14.23 27.57
C GLY A 289 -15.93 13.47 26.31
N VAL A 290 -16.12 14.14 25.18
CA VAL A 290 -16.49 13.53 23.90
C VAL A 290 -15.22 13.15 23.11
N THR A 291 -14.23 14.03 23.06
CA THR A 291 -12.97 13.78 22.32
C THR A 291 -12.13 12.69 22.98
N GLY A 292 -12.03 12.68 24.33
CA GLY A 292 -11.33 11.63 25.06
C GLY A 292 -12.00 10.25 24.93
N SER A 293 -13.34 10.22 24.91
CA SER A 293 -14.11 9.00 24.70
C SER A 293 -13.99 8.50 23.27
N LEU A 294 -14.01 9.38 22.26
CA LEU A 294 -13.87 9.01 20.85
C LEU A 294 -12.45 8.55 20.52
N ALA A 295 -11.42 9.24 21.02
CA ALA A 295 -10.02 8.84 20.79
C ALA A 295 -9.67 7.51 21.45
N ASN A 296 -10.34 7.16 22.57
CA ASN A 296 -10.17 5.90 23.29
C ASN A 296 -11.17 4.82 22.87
N TYR A 297 -12.12 5.13 21.98
CA TYR A 297 -13.13 4.19 21.52
C TYR A 297 -12.47 3.10 20.66
N ARG A 298 -12.43 1.87 21.20
CA ARG A 298 -11.76 0.71 20.57
C ARG A 298 -12.08 0.52 19.09
N PRO A 299 -13.35 0.60 18.63
CA PRO A 299 -13.68 0.42 17.21
C PRO A 299 -13.04 1.49 16.31
N LEU A 300 -12.99 2.75 16.75
CA LEU A 300 -12.37 3.82 15.95
C LEU A 300 -10.85 3.62 15.82
N ARG A 301 -10.18 3.20 16.89
CA ARG A 301 -8.75 2.84 16.85
C ARG A 301 -8.48 1.69 15.89
N GLN A 302 -9.31 0.65 15.91
CA GLN A 302 -9.18 -0.49 15.00
C GLN A 302 -9.34 -0.07 13.53
N VAL A 303 -10.29 0.81 13.22
CA VAL A 303 -10.46 1.37 11.86
C VAL A 303 -9.20 2.13 11.44
N VAL A 304 -8.71 3.04 12.30
CA VAL A 304 -7.48 3.80 12.03
C VAL A 304 -6.30 2.88 11.83
N ASP A 305 -6.08 1.90 12.73
CA ASP A 305 -4.96 0.95 12.63
C ASP A 305 -5.05 0.08 11.37
N THR A 306 -6.26 -0.30 10.95
CA THR A 306 -6.48 -1.05 9.71
C THR A 306 -6.14 -0.20 8.49
N VAL A 307 -6.61 1.04 8.44
CA VAL A 307 -6.32 1.98 7.34
C VAL A 307 -4.82 2.28 7.27
N LEU A 308 -4.17 2.55 8.41
CA LEU A 308 -2.72 2.79 8.45
C LEU A 308 -1.92 1.58 7.96
N ARG A 309 -2.33 0.37 8.36
CA ARG A 309 -1.71 -0.88 7.92
C ARG A 309 -1.88 -1.10 6.42
N ASP A 310 -3.09 -0.89 5.89
CA ASP A 310 -3.37 -1.01 4.45
C ASP A 310 -2.59 0.03 3.62
N LEU A 311 -2.31 1.19 4.21
CA LEU A 311 -1.50 2.24 3.59
C LEU A 311 -0.01 2.10 3.88
N ARG A 312 0.39 1.15 4.74
CA ARG A 312 1.77 0.95 5.21
C ARG A 312 2.36 2.19 5.89
N ILE A 313 1.52 2.95 6.61
CA ILE A 313 1.94 4.13 7.37
C ILE A 313 2.22 3.72 8.82
N PRO A 314 3.46 3.85 9.33
CA PRO A 314 3.76 3.59 10.74
C PRO A 314 2.97 4.54 11.64
N ARG A 315 2.43 4.02 12.74
CA ARG A 315 1.63 4.82 13.67
C ARG A 315 2.42 6.00 14.26
N ASP A 316 3.70 5.81 14.49
CA ASP A 316 4.59 6.83 15.07
C ASP A 316 4.74 8.05 14.15
N VAL A 317 4.49 7.92 12.85
CA VAL A 317 4.49 9.05 11.91
C VAL A 317 3.38 10.06 12.24
N LEU A 318 2.26 9.61 12.84
CA LEU A 318 1.12 10.50 13.14
C LEU A 318 1.46 11.56 14.19
N GLN A 319 2.39 11.30 15.12
CA GLN A 319 2.80 12.30 16.11
C GLN A 319 3.49 13.51 15.46
N PHE A 320 4.15 13.32 14.32
CA PHE A 320 4.78 14.40 13.55
C PHE A 320 3.77 15.21 12.73
N PHE A 321 2.54 14.70 12.57
CA PHE A 321 1.50 15.40 11.82
C PHE A 321 1.05 16.71 12.49
N ASN A 322 1.16 16.82 13.80
CA ASN A 322 0.75 18.00 14.55
C ASN A 322 1.94 18.76 15.20
N TRP A 323 3.12 18.72 14.58
CA TRP A 323 4.29 19.40 15.09
C TRP A 323 4.13 20.92 14.99
N GLN A 324 4.17 21.62 16.13
CA GLN A 324 3.89 23.08 16.19
C GLN A 324 5.16 23.94 16.16
N THR A 325 6.34 23.32 16.10
CA THR A 325 7.63 24.02 16.06
C THR A 325 7.88 24.63 14.68
N ARG A 326 8.26 25.88 14.65
CA ARG A 326 8.78 26.58 13.48
C ARG A 326 10.27 26.77 13.66
N PHE A 327 11.05 26.64 12.61
CA PHE A 327 12.51 26.75 12.68
C PHE A 327 12.97 28.02 11.99
N ASP A 328 13.63 28.90 12.77
CA ASP A 328 14.25 30.13 12.25
C ASP A 328 15.67 29.79 11.76
N SER A 329 15.94 30.01 10.48
CA SER A 329 17.22 29.78 9.82
C SER A 329 17.92 31.09 9.38
N ALA A 330 17.58 32.23 9.99
CA ALA A 330 18.04 33.54 9.54
C ALA A 330 19.57 33.67 9.49
N ARG A 331 20.31 33.02 10.41
CA ARG A 331 21.77 33.01 10.41
C ARG A 331 22.31 32.23 9.21
N ALA A 332 21.86 30.98 9.05
CA ALA A 332 22.29 30.15 7.92
C ALA A 332 21.98 30.85 6.59
N GLN A 333 20.79 31.41 6.43
CA GLN A 333 20.39 32.11 5.21
C GLN A 333 21.30 33.31 4.91
N ARG A 334 21.59 34.15 5.89
CA ARG A 334 22.52 35.30 5.72
C ARG A 334 23.92 34.87 5.30
N LEU A 335 24.43 33.76 5.85
CA LEU A 335 25.75 33.24 5.50
C LEU A 335 25.80 32.59 4.13
N LEU A 336 24.64 32.18 3.61
CA LEU A 336 24.47 31.67 2.24
C LEU A 336 24.20 32.79 1.22
N GLU A 337 23.90 34.02 1.68
CA GLU A 337 23.72 35.17 0.79
C GLU A 337 24.99 35.40 -0.05
N GLY A 338 24.80 35.69 -1.35
CA GLY A 338 25.91 35.82 -2.30
C GLY A 338 26.45 34.52 -2.86
N SER A 339 25.99 33.37 -2.34
CA SER A 339 26.23 32.08 -2.98
C SER A 339 25.01 31.67 -3.82
N ASP A 340 25.20 30.68 -4.72
CA ASP A 340 24.09 30.12 -5.50
C ASP A 340 23.27 29.08 -4.71
N ILE A 341 23.55 28.94 -3.40
CA ILE A 341 22.94 27.91 -2.56
C ILE A 341 21.64 28.45 -1.95
N ARG A 342 20.50 27.97 -2.45
CA ARG A 342 19.16 28.34 -1.98
C ARG A 342 18.28 27.11 -1.85
N VAL A 343 17.32 27.15 -0.90
CA VAL A 343 16.27 26.11 -0.86
C VAL A 343 15.34 26.32 -2.05
N PRO A 344 15.24 25.36 -2.99
CA PRO A 344 14.33 25.49 -4.12
C PRO A 344 12.87 25.45 -3.64
N MET A 345 11.95 25.98 -4.44
CA MET A 345 10.51 25.86 -4.16
C MET A 345 10.08 24.41 -4.24
N LEU A 346 9.33 23.91 -3.26
CA LEU A 346 8.83 22.53 -3.27
C LEU A 346 7.97 22.26 -4.52
N GLU A 347 7.22 23.26 -4.96
CA GLU A 347 6.41 23.23 -6.19
C GLU A 347 7.21 22.85 -7.43
N ASP A 348 8.48 23.27 -7.50
CA ASP A 348 9.30 23.08 -8.69
C ASP A 348 9.83 21.64 -8.81
N TYR A 349 9.90 20.89 -7.69
CA TYR A 349 10.50 19.56 -7.70
C TYR A 349 9.65 18.44 -7.06
N ALA A 350 8.50 18.76 -6.46
CA ALA A 350 7.60 17.75 -5.85
C ALA A 350 7.23 16.64 -6.85
N TRP A 351 7.03 16.99 -8.12
CA TRP A 351 6.71 16.02 -9.18
C TRP A 351 7.87 15.06 -9.45
N ARG A 352 9.15 15.49 -9.30
CA ARG A 352 10.31 14.61 -9.46
C ARG A 352 10.41 13.62 -8.31
N LEU A 353 10.10 14.07 -7.08
CA LEU A 353 10.05 13.20 -5.90
C LEU A 353 8.97 12.12 -6.06
N TRP A 354 7.79 12.53 -6.56
CA TRP A 354 6.68 11.62 -6.84
C TRP A 354 7.06 10.60 -7.93
N ASP A 355 7.56 11.07 -9.08
CA ASP A 355 7.92 10.22 -10.22
C ASP A 355 9.02 9.21 -9.84
N TYR A 356 10.03 9.65 -9.09
CA TYR A 356 11.08 8.75 -8.62
C TYR A 356 10.52 7.68 -7.68
N TRP A 357 9.68 8.07 -6.72
CA TRP A 357 9.04 7.13 -5.81
C TRP A 357 8.16 6.12 -6.56
N GLU A 358 7.34 6.59 -7.48
CA GLU A 358 6.41 5.73 -8.24
C GLU A 358 7.16 4.70 -9.10
N ARG A 359 8.34 5.05 -9.62
CA ARG A 359 9.14 4.15 -10.48
C ARG A 359 10.10 3.23 -9.73
N HIS A 360 10.53 3.60 -8.52
CA HIS A 360 11.64 2.88 -7.87
C HIS A 360 11.33 2.41 -6.45
N LEU A 361 10.40 3.06 -5.75
CA LEU A 361 10.17 2.83 -4.33
C LEU A 361 8.73 2.44 -4.00
N ASP A 362 7.80 2.48 -4.97
CA ASP A 362 6.44 2.01 -4.71
C ASP A 362 6.50 0.54 -4.26
N PRO A 363 6.02 0.24 -3.02
CA PRO A 363 6.05 -1.13 -2.51
C PRO A 363 5.36 -2.16 -3.41
N ASP A 364 4.50 -1.69 -4.32
CA ASP A 364 3.80 -2.57 -5.25
C ASP A 364 4.68 -3.02 -6.43
N LEU A 365 5.82 -2.38 -6.69
CA LEU A 365 6.77 -2.79 -7.72
C LEU A 365 7.42 -4.15 -7.43
N SER A 366 7.55 -4.51 -6.16
CA SER A 366 8.13 -5.79 -5.71
C SER A 366 7.09 -6.91 -5.54
N LEU A 367 5.79 -6.61 -5.71
CA LEU A 367 4.72 -7.59 -5.59
C LEU A 367 4.64 -8.40 -6.90
N ASP A 368 4.76 -9.71 -6.80
CA ASP A 368 4.38 -10.61 -7.88
C ASP A 368 2.85 -10.57 -8.01
N ARG A 369 2.37 -9.78 -8.97
CA ARG A 369 0.94 -9.61 -9.29
C ARG A 369 0.44 -10.67 -10.28
N SER A 370 1.18 -11.75 -10.47
CA SER A 370 0.70 -12.90 -11.25
C SER A 370 -0.21 -13.79 -10.39
N LEU A 371 -1.03 -14.59 -11.06
CA LEU A 371 -1.80 -15.62 -10.36
C LEU A 371 -0.88 -16.60 -9.64
N ALA A 372 0.27 -16.94 -10.25
CA ALA A 372 1.27 -17.81 -9.65
C ALA A 372 1.85 -17.24 -8.34
N GLY A 373 2.12 -15.94 -8.30
CA GLY A 373 2.54 -15.26 -7.06
C GLY A 373 1.49 -15.33 -5.95
N ALA A 374 0.20 -15.33 -6.32
CA ALA A 374 -0.90 -15.41 -5.35
C ALA A 374 -1.17 -16.83 -4.82
N VAL A 375 -1.10 -17.87 -5.68
CA VAL A 375 -1.63 -19.21 -5.36
C VAL A 375 -0.60 -20.33 -5.32
N ARG A 376 0.64 -20.12 -5.73
CA ARG A 376 1.66 -21.19 -5.73
C ARG A 376 1.84 -21.80 -4.33
N GLY A 377 1.69 -23.12 -4.24
CA GLY A 377 1.77 -23.85 -2.96
C GLY A 377 0.60 -23.59 -2.01
N LYS A 378 -0.47 -22.93 -2.47
CA LYS A 378 -1.69 -22.66 -1.71
C LYS A 378 -2.80 -23.63 -2.07
N VAL A 379 -3.74 -23.84 -1.15
CA VAL A 379 -4.93 -24.66 -1.36
C VAL A 379 -6.08 -23.79 -1.85
N VAL A 380 -6.52 -24.05 -3.08
CA VAL A 380 -7.64 -23.33 -3.74
C VAL A 380 -8.81 -24.29 -3.93
N VAL A 381 -9.91 -24.02 -3.22
CA VAL A 381 -11.15 -24.82 -3.30
C VAL A 381 -12.12 -24.16 -4.26
N ILE A 382 -12.59 -24.88 -5.27
CA ILE A 382 -13.53 -24.37 -6.28
C ILE A 382 -14.76 -25.29 -6.34
N THR A 383 -15.90 -24.76 -5.90
CA THR A 383 -17.16 -25.48 -6.00
C THR A 383 -17.75 -25.38 -7.42
N GLY A 384 -18.37 -26.45 -7.92
CA GLY A 384 -18.83 -26.52 -9.31
C GLY A 384 -17.68 -26.58 -10.32
N GLY A 385 -16.55 -27.19 -9.94
CA GLY A 385 -15.33 -27.26 -10.76
C GLY A 385 -15.33 -28.28 -11.89
N SER A 386 -16.43 -28.99 -12.12
CA SER A 386 -16.50 -30.03 -13.19
C SER A 386 -16.83 -29.49 -14.58
N SER A 387 -17.20 -28.21 -14.72
CA SER A 387 -17.57 -27.60 -16.01
C SER A 387 -17.60 -26.08 -15.96
N GLY A 388 -17.65 -25.44 -17.13
CA GLY A 388 -17.86 -24.01 -17.29
C GLY A 388 -16.85 -23.15 -16.55
N ILE A 389 -17.32 -22.12 -15.83
CA ILE A 389 -16.49 -21.15 -15.12
C ILE A 389 -15.58 -21.82 -14.10
N GLY A 390 -16.12 -22.75 -13.29
CA GLY A 390 -15.35 -23.42 -12.25
C GLY A 390 -14.21 -24.27 -12.80
N LEU A 391 -14.42 -24.98 -13.93
CA LEU A 391 -13.37 -25.74 -14.59
C LEU A 391 -12.28 -24.85 -15.17
N ALA A 392 -12.66 -23.77 -15.87
CA ALA A 392 -11.69 -22.83 -16.44
C ALA A 392 -10.87 -22.11 -15.35
N ALA A 393 -11.50 -21.74 -14.24
CA ALA A 393 -10.79 -21.18 -13.08
C ALA A 393 -9.84 -22.20 -12.42
N ALA A 394 -10.25 -23.48 -12.36
CA ALA A 394 -9.40 -24.54 -11.84
C ALA A 394 -8.17 -24.79 -12.74
N GLU A 395 -8.34 -24.74 -14.07
CA GLU A 395 -7.23 -24.82 -15.04
C GLU A 395 -6.21 -23.70 -14.78
N ARG A 396 -6.64 -22.44 -14.66
CA ARG A 396 -5.76 -21.29 -14.38
C ARG A 396 -5.00 -21.46 -13.06
N CYS A 397 -5.69 -21.92 -12.00
CA CYS A 397 -5.07 -22.11 -10.69
C CYS A 397 -4.07 -23.29 -10.70
N ALA A 398 -4.35 -24.37 -11.40
CA ALA A 398 -3.44 -25.51 -11.55
C ALA A 398 -2.17 -25.10 -12.32
N ASP A 399 -2.31 -24.41 -13.44
CA ASP A 399 -1.18 -23.86 -14.22
C ASP A 399 -0.31 -22.90 -13.37
N ALA A 400 -0.93 -22.20 -12.43
CA ALA A 400 -0.25 -21.27 -11.52
C ALA A 400 0.44 -21.96 -10.32
N GLY A 401 0.37 -23.29 -10.21
CA GLY A 401 1.03 -24.08 -9.18
C GLY A 401 0.28 -24.15 -7.84
N ALA A 402 -1.05 -23.98 -7.86
CA ALA A 402 -1.90 -24.24 -6.70
C ALA A 402 -2.15 -25.73 -6.48
N THR A 403 -2.44 -26.13 -5.24
CA THR A 403 -3.17 -27.36 -4.95
C THR A 403 -4.66 -27.08 -5.13
N VAL A 404 -5.23 -27.53 -6.24
CA VAL A 404 -6.63 -27.25 -6.59
C VAL A 404 -7.53 -28.36 -6.07
N VAL A 405 -8.59 -27.97 -5.38
CA VAL A 405 -9.65 -28.87 -4.92
C VAL A 405 -10.94 -28.52 -5.66
N ILE A 406 -11.48 -29.43 -6.44
CA ILE A 406 -12.76 -29.26 -7.13
C ILE A 406 -13.86 -30.12 -6.49
N ALA A 407 -15.04 -29.54 -6.33
CA ALA A 407 -16.22 -30.24 -5.80
C ALA A 407 -17.42 -30.10 -6.74
N ALA A 408 -18.11 -31.18 -7.03
CA ALA A 408 -19.34 -31.20 -7.81
C ALA A 408 -20.18 -32.46 -7.51
N ARG A 409 -21.46 -32.49 -7.94
CA ARG A 409 -22.37 -33.61 -7.66
C ARG A 409 -22.15 -34.83 -8.55
N ASP A 410 -21.90 -34.59 -9.83
CA ASP A 410 -21.75 -35.63 -10.87
C ASP A 410 -20.31 -36.18 -10.80
N ALA A 411 -20.20 -37.38 -10.25
CA ALA A 411 -18.91 -38.02 -10.01
C ALA A 411 -18.14 -38.34 -11.31
N GLU A 412 -18.83 -38.74 -12.39
CA GLU A 412 -18.20 -39.09 -13.66
C GLU A 412 -17.61 -37.84 -14.33
N LYS A 413 -18.40 -36.75 -14.44
CA LYS A 413 -17.91 -35.49 -14.99
C LYS A 413 -16.81 -34.86 -14.14
N LEU A 414 -16.89 -35.03 -12.83
CA LEU A 414 -15.89 -34.52 -11.89
C LEU A 414 -14.57 -35.25 -12.06
N GLU A 415 -14.60 -36.58 -12.20
CA GLU A 415 -13.39 -37.39 -12.43
C GLU A 415 -12.76 -37.11 -13.80
N ALA A 416 -13.56 -36.94 -14.85
CA ALA A 416 -13.09 -36.53 -16.16
C ALA A 416 -12.40 -35.14 -16.11
N ALA A 417 -12.99 -34.20 -15.36
CA ALA A 417 -12.39 -32.89 -15.12
C ALA A 417 -11.07 -32.99 -14.32
N ARG A 418 -11.03 -33.81 -13.27
CA ARG A 418 -9.81 -34.04 -12.48
C ARG A 418 -8.70 -34.62 -13.35
N ALA A 419 -8.99 -35.64 -14.17
CA ALA A 419 -8.01 -36.26 -15.06
C ALA A 419 -7.39 -35.23 -16.02
N LYS A 420 -8.22 -34.38 -16.65
CA LYS A 420 -7.76 -33.30 -17.53
C LYS A 420 -6.88 -32.28 -16.78
N LEU A 421 -7.28 -31.91 -15.57
CA LEU A 421 -6.56 -30.91 -14.75
C LEU A 421 -5.25 -31.44 -14.16
N ALA A 422 -5.18 -32.78 -13.92
CA ALA A 422 -3.99 -33.44 -13.35
C ALA A 422 -2.76 -33.34 -14.28
N GLU A 423 -2.97 -33.14 -15.59
CA GLU A 423 -1.89 -32.87 -16.56
C GLU A 423 -1.22 -31.49 -16.32
N ARG A 424 -1.90 -30.57 -15.61
CA ARG A 424 -1.46 -29.21 -15.39
C ARG A 424 -0.91 -28.95 -13.98
N GLY A 425 -1.33 -29.76 -12.99
CA GLY A 425 -0.91 -29.56 -11.61
C GLY A 425 -1.55 -30.51 -10.60
N THR A 426 -1.41 -30.22 -9.33
CA THR A 426 -1.97 -31.02 -8.23
C THR A 426 -3.46 -30.73 -8.09
N VAL A 427 -4.31 -31.74 -8.38
CA VAL A 427 -5.77 -31.58 -8.36
C VAL A 427 -6.45 -32.74 -7.63
N HIS A 428 -7.33 -32.39 -6.70
CA HIS A 428 -8.17 -33.32 -5.94
C HIS A 428 -9.64 -33.08 -6.25
N ALA A 429 -10.43 -34.15 -6.31
CA ALA A 429 -11.84 -34.11 -6.65
C ALA A 429 -12.71 -34.75 -5.57
N TYR A 430 -13.80 -34.08 -5.20
CA TYR A 430 -14.74 -34.54 -4.19
C TYR A 430 -16.18 -34.52 -4.73
N ALA A 431 -16.74 -35.68 -4.91
CA ALA A 431 -18.18 -35.82 -5.26
C ALA A 431 -19.01 -35.41 -4.04
N CYS A 432 -19.76 -34.30 -4.16
CA CYS A 432 -20.55 -33.73 -3.07
C CYS A 432 -21.75 -32.97 -3.61
N ASP A 433 -22.95 -33.26 -3.09
CA ASP A 433 -24.10 -32.38 -3.29
C ASP A 433 -24.12 -31.34 -2.18
N LEU A 434 -23.65 -30.14 -2.50
CA LEU A 434 -23.61 -29.03 -1.57
C LEU A 434 -25.01 -28.55 -1.13
N ALA A 435 -26.08 -28.94 -1.83
CA ALA A 435 -27.45 -28.67 -1.40
C ALA A 435 -27.88 -29.56 -0.22
N ASP A 436 -27.19 -30.65 0.03
CA ASP A 436 -27.36 -31.47 1.25
C ASP A 436 -26.47 -30.90 2.37
N PRO A 437 -27.07 -30.44 3.48
CA PRO A 437 -26.32 -29.90 4.60
C PRO A 437 -25.30 -30.88 5.21
N GLY A 438 -25.65 -32.16 5.32
CA GLY A 438 -24.78 -33.20 5.88
C GLY A 438 -23.58 -33.51 4.99
N ALA A 439 -23.82 -33.61 3.66
CA ALA A 439 -22.76 -33.79 2.68
C ALA A 439 -21.80 -32.59 2.64
N CYS A 440 -22.33 -31.36 2.76
CA CYS A 440 -21.53 -30.13 2.83
C CYS A 440 -20.60 -30.12 4.06
N ASP A 441 -21.10 -30.48 5.24
CA ASP A 441 -20.31 -30.53 6.49
C ASP A 441 -19.24 -31.64 6.44
N ALA A 442 -19.61 -32.82 5.90
CA ALA A 442 -18.68 -33.94 5.71
C ALA A 442 -17.55 -33.55 4.74
N PHE A 443 -17.88 -32.87 3.64
CA PHE A 443 -16.91 -32.35 2.68
C PHE A 443 -15.93 -31.36 3.35
N ALA A 444 -16.43 -30.39 4.11
CA ALA A 444 -15.58 -29.43 4.80
C ALA A 444 -14.63 -30.09 5.80
N LYS A 445 -15.11 -31.05 6.60
CA LYS A 445 -14.28 -31.82 7.55
C LYS A 445 -13.19 -32.61 6.84
N ARG A 446 -13.55 -33.35 5.78
CA ARG A 446 -12.63 -34.15 4.99
C ARG A 446 -11.54 -33.28 4.33
N LEU A 447 -11.93 -32.14 3.76
CA LEU A 447 -11.03 -31.19 3.15
C LEU A 447 -9.96 -30.68 4.14
N LEU A 448 -10.39 -30.28 5.33
CA LEU A 448 -9.48 -29.82 6.39
C LEU A 448 -8.52 -30.92 6.86
N ALA A 449 -8.99 -32.15 6.98
CA ALA A 449 -8.19 -33.30 7.40
C ALA A 449 -7.13 -33.69 6.35
N GLU A 450 -7.48 -33.68 5.06
CA GLU A 450 -6.60 -34.13 3.98
C GLU A 450 -5.63 -33.04 3.50
N HIS A 451 -6.00 -31.76 3.56
CA HIS A 451 -5.18 -30.64 3.03
C HIS A 451 -4.61 -29.71 4.12
N GLY A 452 -4.94 -29.96 5.40
CA GLY A 452 -4.43 -29.14 6.51
C GLY A 452 -4.91 -27.70 6.53
N GLY A 453 -5.79 -27.31 5.59
CA GLY A 453 -6.41 -25.99 5.56
C GLY A 453 -6.69 -25.46 4.13
N VAL A 454 -7.34 -24.29 4.06
CA VAL A 454 -7.78 -23.63 2.83
C VAL A 454 -7.28 -22.20 2.81
N ASP A 455 -6.67 -21.80 1.71
CA ASP A 455 -6.20 -20.42 1.49
C ASP A 455 -7.21 -19.61 0.66
N PHE A 456 -7.83 -20.23 -0.33
CA PHE A 456 -8.82 -19.62 -1.21
C PHE A 456 -10.06 -20.49 -1.35
N LEU A 457 -11.25 -19.91 -1.19
CA LEU A 457 -12.52 -20.56 -1.43
C LEU A 457 -13.28 -19.82 -2.55
N VAL A 458 -13.49 -20.48 -3.68
CA VAL A 458 -14.30 -19.98 -4.80
C VAL A 458 -15.65 -20.67 -4.78
N ASN A 459 -16.67 -20.00 -4.29
CA ASN A 459 -18.05 -20.43 -4.29
C ASN A 459 -18.68 -20.15 -5.67
N ASN A 460 -18.47 -21.09 -6.59
CA ASN A 460 -18.95 -21.02 -7.97
C ASN A 460 -20.15 -21.94 -8.23
N ALA A 461 -20.32 -23.02 -7.47
CA ALA A 461 -21.47 -23.90 -7.62
C ALA A 461 -22.78 -23.11 -7.52
N GLY A 462 -23.68 -23.31 -8.47
CA GLY A 462 -24.93 -22.60 -8.49
C GLY A 462 -25.96 -23.22 -9.44
N ARG A 463 -27.20 -22.78 -9.31
CA ARG A 463 -28.33 -23.15 -10.16
C ARG A 463 -29.07 -21.89 -10.60
N SER A 464 -29.37 -21.80 -11.87
CA SER A 464 -30.23 -20.75 -12.43
C SER A 464 -31.56 -21.36 -12.90
N ILE A 465 -32.66 -20.72 -12.57
CA ILE A 465 -33.99 -21.03 -13.06
C ILE A 465 -34.55 -19.78 -13.72
N ARG A 466 -34.87 -19.89 -15.00
CA ARG A 466 -35.51 -18.84 -15.79
C ARG A 466 -36.98 -19.18 -15.95
N ARG A 467 -37.86 -18.49 -15.21
CA ARG A 467 -39.29 -18.69 -15.21
C ARG A 467 -39.99 -17.41 -14.73
N SER A 468 -41.10 -17.00 -15.39
CA SER A 468 -41.92 -15.91 -14.92
C SER A 468 -42.64 -16.27 -13.63
N ILE A 469 -43.02 -15.25 -12.86
CA ILE A 469 -43.79 -15.43 -11.61
C ILE A 469 -45.14 -16.09 -11.90
N ASP A 470 -45.80 -15.72 -13.00
CA ASP A 470 -47.06 -16.31 -13.44
C ASP A 470 -46.98 -17.82 -13.64
N LEU A 471 -45.85 -18.35 -14.06
CA LEU A 471 -45.58 -19.78 -14.23
C LEU A 471 -45.01 -20.45 -12.97
N SER A 472 -45.01 -19.75 -11.85
CA SER A 472 -44.33 -20.19 -10.59
C SER A 472 -45.31 -20.34 -9.42
N TYR A 473 -46.61 -20.11 -9.57
CA TYR A 473 -47.57 -20.12 -8.47
C TYR A 473 -47.64 -21.46 -7.74
N ASP A 474 -47.47 -22.57 -8.45
CA ASP A 474 -47.46 -23.96 -7.94
C ASP A 474 -46.03 -24.52 -7.80
N ARG A 475 -45.00 -23.70 -7.94
CA ARG A 475 -43.59 -24.14 -8.04
C ARG A 475 -42.68 -23.48 -7.01
N PHE A 476 -43.16 -23.27 -5.82
CA PHE A 476 -42.40 -22.64 -4.75
C PHE A 476 -41.08 -23.37 -4.46
N HIS A 477 -41.05 -24.69 -4.66
CA HIS A 477 -39.83 -25.50 -4.57
C HIS A 477 -38.69 -25.04 -5.50
N ASP A 478 -38.96 -24.25 -6.54
CA ASP A 478 -37.90 -23.66 -7.40
C ASP A 478 -37.13 -22.57 -6.63
N PHE A 479 -37.82 -21.82 -5.76
CA PHE A 479 -37.19 -20.85 -4.86
C PHE A 479 -36.38 -21.56 -3.77
N GLU A 480 -36.95 -22.57 -3.11
CA GLU A 480 -36.29 -23.31 -2.04
C GLU A 480 -35.00 -23.96 -2.51
N ARG A 481 -35.02 -24.74 -3.61
CA ARG A 481 -33.82 -25.42 -4.11
C ARG A 481 -32.77 -24.48 -4.70
N THR A 482 -33.18 -23.30 -5.16
CA THR A 482 -32.24 -22.27 -5.62
C THR A 482 -31.58 -21.59 -4.43
N MET A 483 -32.35 -21.24 -3.41
CA MET A 483 -31.82 -20.71 -2.15
C MET A 483 -30.89 -21.71 -1.46
N GLN A 484 -31.25 -22.99 -1.45
CA GLN A 484 -30.48 -24.04 -0.79
C GLN A 484 -29.06 -24.14 -1.35
N LEU A 485 -28.89 -24.13 -2.69
CA LEU A 485 -27.58 -24.22 -3.31
C LEU A 485 -26.83 -22.88 -3.38
N ASN A 486 -27.52 -21.80 -3.81
CA ASN A 486 -26.85 -20.54 -4.14
C ASN A 486 -26.56 -19.68 -2.89
N TYR A 487 -27.28 -19.93 -1.78
CA TYR A 487 -27.14 -19.16 -0.55
C TYR A 487 -26.75 -20.05 0.65
N PHE A 488 -27.61 -20.98 1.09
CA PHE A 488 -27.35 -21.74 2.31
C PHE A 488 -26.09 -22.60 2.23
N ALA A 489 -25.83 -23.25 1.09
CA ALA A 489 -24.61 -24.03 0.88
C ALA A 489 -23.35 -23.15 0.92
N VAL A 490 -23.40 -21.97 0.31
CA VAL A 490 -22.28 -20.99 0.33
C VAL A 490 -21.98 -20.54 1.75
N VAL A 491 -23.02 -20.17 2.50
CA VAL A 491 -22.87 -19.72 3.89
C VAL A 491 -22.31 -20.85 4.75
N ARG A 492 -22.92 -22.06 4.68
CA ARG A 492 -22.51 -23.23 5.48
C ARG A 492 -21.06 -23.61 5.23
N LEU A 493 -20.68 -23.79 3.97
CA LEU A 493 -19.31 -24.16 3.60
C LEU A 493 -18.29 -23.09 4.05
N THR A 494 -18.61 -21.82 3.81
CA THR A 494 -17.71 -20.72 4.21
C THR A 494 -17.54 -20.67 5.73
N MET A 495 -18.61 -20.82 6.50
CA MET A 495 -18.55 -20.86 7.97
C MET A 495 -17.76 -22.08 8.47
N ALA A 496 -17.95 -23.25 7.89
CA ALA A 496 -17.20 -24.45 8.27
C ALA A 496 -15.70 -24.32 8.01
N LEU A 497 -15.30 -23.59 6.97
CA LEU A 497 -13.90 -23.34 6.61
C LEU A 497 -13.31 -22.07 7.26
N MET A 498 -14.13 -21.25 7.92
CA MET A 498 -13.70 -19.95 8.47
C MET A 498 -12.53 -20.03 9.45
N PRO A 499 -12.43 -21.00 10.38
CA PRO A 499 -11.27 -21.12 11.26
C PRO A 499 -9.96 -21.29 10.50
N SER A 500 -9.97 -22.06 9.42
CA SER A 500 -8.81 -22.27 8.55
C SER A 500 -8.47 -21.02 7.75
N LEU A 501 -9.48 -20.35 7.18
CA LEU A 501 -9.30 -19.10 6.45
C LEU A 501 -8.70 -18.01 7.34
N LEU A 502 -9.11 -17.94 8.61
CA LEU A 502 -8.54 -17.02 9.60
C LEU A 502 -7.06 -17.32 9.88
N ALA A 503 -6.72 -18.58 10.09
CA ALA A 503 -5.35 -18.97 10.38
C ALA A 503 -4.37 -18.70 9.22
N ARG A 504 -4.88 -18.64 7.98
CA ARG A 504 -4.06 -18.50 6.76
C ARG A 504 -4.19 -17.12 6.08
N GLY A 505 -4.95 -16.18 6.64
CA GLY A 505 -5.26 -14.91 5.96
C GLY A 505 -5.95 -15.14 4.62
N GLY A 506 -6.94 -16.03 4.62
CA GLY A 506 -7.57 -16.58 3.43
C GLY A 506 -8.46 -15.57 2.68
N HIS A 507 -8.91 -15.99 1.49
CA HIS A 507 -9.78 -15.18 0.64
C HIS A 507 -10.95 -15.99 0.10
N VAL A 508 -12.16 -15.40 0.17
CA VAL A 508 -13.40 -16.00 -0.32
C VAL A 508 -13.90 -15.23 -1.54
N VAL A 509 -14.07 -15.94 -2.66
CA VAL A 509 -14.62 -15.41 -3.90
C VAL A 509 -16.02 -15.98 -4.10
N ASN A 510 -17.03 -15.15 -4.10
CA ASN A 510 -18.42 -15.53 -4.31
C ASN A 510 -18.89 -15.13 -5.71
N ILE A 511 -19.22 -16.13 -6.53
CA ILE A 511 -19.72 -15.90 -7.90
C ILE A 511 -21.20 -15.53 -7.82
N SER A 512 -21.47 -14.26 -8.04
CA SER A 512 -22.80 -13.68 -8.18
C SER A 512 -23.18 -13.53 -9.66
N SER A 513 -24.04 -12.60 -9.97
CA SER A 513 -24.53 -12.37 -11.33
C SER A 513 -24.81 -10.90 -11.59
N ILE A 514 -24.60 -10.46 -12.81
CA ILE A 514 -25.08 -9.16 -13.29
C ILE A 514 -26.60 -9.02 -13.13
N GLY A 515 -27.32 -10.16 -13.10
CA GLY A 515 -28.76 -10.18 -12.84
C GLY A 515 -29.18 -9.55 -11.52
N VAL A 516 -28.30 -9.55 -10.50
CA VAL A 516 -28.54 -8.87 -9.21
C VAL A 516 -28.53 -7.36 -9.37
N LEU A 517 -27.66 -6.83 -10.26
CA LEU A 517 -27.55 -5.39 -10.51
C LEU A 517 -28.68 -4.86 -11.39
N SER A 518 -29.18 -5.68 -12.32
CA SER A 518 -30.21 -5.30 -13.28
C SER A 518 -31.62 -5.71 -12.87
N ASN A 519 -31.77 -6.57 -11.83
CA ASN A 519 -33.05 -7.15 -11.42
C ASN A 519 -33.81 -7.80 -12.56
N ALA A 520 -33.14 -8.66 -13.33
CA ALA A 520 -33.65 -9.23 -14.57
C ALA A 520 -34.95 -10.02 -14.36
N PRO A 521 -36.05 -9.71 -15.09
CA PRO A 521 -37.32 -10.44 -14.99
C PRO A 521 -37.14 -11.90 -15.42
N ARG A 522 -38.03 -12.79 -14.94
CA ARG A 522 -38.00 -14.26 -15.07
C ARG A 522 -36.90 -14.96 -14.28
N PHE A 523 -36.06 -14.21 -13.57
CA PHE A 523 -35.01 -14.79 -12.72
C PHE A 523 -35.26 -14.56 -11.23
N SER A 524 -36.52 -14.33 -10.81
CA SER A 524 -36.83 -13.96 -9.43
C SER A 524 -36.23 -14.91 -8.39
N ALA A 525 -36.38 -16.23 -8.54
CA ALA A 525 -35.78 -17.22 -7.64
C ALA A 525 -34.23 -17.15 -7.64
N TYR A 526 -33.64 -17.02 -8.82
CA TYR A 526 -32.18 -16.96 -8.98
C TYR A 526 -31.58 -15.66 -8.42
N VAL A 527 -32.11 -14.52 -8.87
CA VAL A 527 -31.64 -13.18 -8.45
C VAL A 527 -31.76 -13.01 -6.95
N SER A 528 -32.91 -13.39 -6.36
CA SER A 528 -33.10 -13.32 -4.90
C SER A 528 -32.07 -14.14 -4.14
N SER A 529 -31.74 -15.35 -4.60
CA SER A 529 -30.75 -16.20 -3.95
C SER A 529 -29.33 -15.62 -4.02
N LYS A 530 -28.94 -15.03 -5.16
CA LYS A 530 -27.64 -14.39 -5.33
C LYS A 530 -27.57 -13.05 -4.58
N ALA A 531 -28.66 -12.27 -4.52
CA ALA A 531 -28.73 -11.04 -3.72
C ALA A 531 -28.60 -11.33 -2.21
N ALA A 532 -29.23 -12.41 -1.72
CA ALA A 532 -29.07 -12.87 -0.33
C ALA A 532 -27.60 -13.23 -0.02
N MET A 533 -26.93 -13.96 -0.92
CA MET A 533 -25.51 -14.30 -0.80
C MET A 533 -24.63 -13.03 -0.78
N GLU A 534 -24.90 -12.04 -1.64
CA GLU A 534 -24.15 -10.77 -1.64
C GLU A 534 -24.34 -10.00 -0.34
N ALA A 535 -25.57 -9.91 0.19
CA ALA A 535 -25.85 -9.25 1.45
C ALA A 535 -25.08 -9.90 2.60
N TRP A 536 -25.13 -11.24 2.70
CA TRP A 536 -24.35 -11.99 3.69
C TRP A 536 -22.83 -11.77 3.52
N THR A 537 -22.34 -11.77 2.30
CA THR A 537 -20.91 -11.53 2.00
C THR A 537 -20.45 -10.16 2.50
N ARG A 538 -21.29 -9.11 2.34
CA ARG A 538 -20.98 -7.77 2.86
C ARG A 538 -20.95 -7.73 4.39
N CYS A 539 -21.88 -8.43 5.05
CA CYS A 539 -21.88 -8.55 6.51
C CYS A 539 -20.64 -9.28 7.01
N ALA A 540 -20.34 -10.46 6.46
CA ALA A 540 -19.15 -11.22 6.79
C ALA A 540 -17.87 -10.44 6.52
N GLY A 541 -17.79 -9.74 5.37
CA GLY A 541 -16.65 -8.90 5.02
C GLY A 541 -16.42 -7.76 6.00
N ALA A 542 -17.46 -7.21 6.62
CA ALA A 542 -17.35 -6.21 7.67
C ALA A 542 -16.89 -6.82 9.01
N GLU A 543 -17.44 -7.98 9.39
CA GLU A 543 -17.09 -8.67 10.65
C GLU A 543 -15.66 -9.20 10.70
N TYR A 544 -15.09 -9.54 9.54
CA TYR A 544 -13.72 -10.09 9.42
C TYR A 544 -12.69 -9.11 8.85
N ALA A 545 -13.04 -7.85 8.66
CA ALA A 545 -12.17 -6.84 8.01
C ALA A 545 -10.82 -6.64 8.72
N ASP A 546 -10.80 -6.71 10.05
CA ASP A 546 -9.61 -6.57 10.91
C ASP A 546 -8.92 -7.90 11.22
N ARG A 547 -9.52 -9.04 10.79
CA ARG A 547 -9.06 -10.40 11.13
C ARG A 547 -8.32 -11.10 9.99
N GLY A 548 -8.04 -10.39 8.89
CA GLY A 548 -7.22 -10.88 7.78
C GLY A 548 -7.93 -11.75 6.74
N VAL A 549 -9.23 -12.06 6.90
CA VAL A 549 -10.02 -12.74 5.86
C VAL A 549 -10.69 -11.71 4.97
N THR A 550 -10.56 -11.90 3.66
CA THR A 550 -11.12 -10.98 2.67
C THR A 550 -12.18 -11.68 1.81
N PHE A 551 -13.12 -10.89 1.27
CA PHE A 551 -14.23 -11.37 0.46
C PHE A 551 -14.33 -10.56 -0.82
N THR A 552 -14.50 -11.24 -1.97
CA THR A 552 -14.83 -10.63 -3.27
C THR A 552 -16.15 -11.17 -3.78
N ILE A 553 -17.02 -10.28 -4.25
CA ILE A 553 -18.22 -10.61 -5.03
C ILE A 553 -17.91 -10.38 -6.49
N ILE A 554 -18.16 -11.38 -7.35
CA ILE A 554 -18.07 -11.20 -8.80
C ILE A 554 -19.50 -11.20 -9.38
N ASN A 555 -19.97 -10.04 -9.85
CA ASN A 555 -21.21 -9.94 -10.61
C ASN A 555 -20.97 -10.42 -12.04
N MET A 556 -20.92 -11.75 -12.20
CA MET A 556 -20.58 -12.42 -13.43
C MET A 556 -21.55 -12.03 -14.57
N PRO A 557 -21.06 -11.64 -15.74
CA PRO A 557 -21.89 -11.44 -16.93
C PRO A 557 -22.49 -12.75 -17.42
N LEU A 558 -23.25 -12.72 -18.50
CA LEU A 558 -23.73 -13.93 -19.14
C LEU A 558 -22.54 -14.68 -19.76
N VAL A 559 -22.28 -15.92 -19.31
CA VAL A 559 -21.14 -16.74 -19.73
C VAL A 559 -21.65 -17.99 -20.45
N ARG A 560 -21.01 -18.35 -21.57
CA ARG A 560 -21.34 -19.52 -22.38
C ARG A 560 -20.98 -20.82 -21.64
N THR A 561 -21.94 -21.32 -20.89
CA THR A 561 -21.80 -22.54 -20.08
C THR A 561 -22.97 -23.48 -20.30
N PRO A 562 -22.86 -24.75 -19.88
CA PRO A 562 -24.00 -25.67 -19.93
C PRO A 562 -25.26 -25.18 -19.20
N MET A 563 -25.12 -24.28 -18.23
CA MET A 563 -26.24 -23.70 -17.46
C MET A 563 -27.17 -22.86 -18.36
N ILE A 564 -26.65 -22.15 -19.35
CA ILE A 564 -27.44 -21.27 -20.23
C ILE A 564 -27.88 -21.97 -21.54
N ALA A 565 -27.28 -23.11 -21.88
CA ALA A 565 -27.55 -23.86 -23.12
C ALA A 565 -29.03 -24.15 -23.39
N PRO A 566 -29.91 -24.40 -22.37
CA PRO A 566 -31.33 -24.62 -22.62
C PRO A 566 -32.10 -23.38 -23.14
N THR A 567 -31.49 -22.20 -23.15
CA THR A 567 -32.13 -20.95 -23.57
C THR A 567 -31.53 -20.45 -24.88
N LYS A 568 -32.10 -20.89 -26.01
CA LYS A 568 -31.54 -20.67 -27.38
C LYS A 568 -31.32 -19.22 -27.76
N ILE A 569 -32.08 -18.27 -27.18
CA ILE A 569 -31.90 -16.84 -27.49
C ILE A 569 -30.52 -16.33 -27.09
N TYR A 570 -29.85 -16.95 -26.13
CA TYR A 570 -28.51 -16.59 -25.73
C TYR A 570 -27.42 -16.91 -26.76
N GLU A 571 -27.74 -17.76 -27.76
CA GLU A 571 -26.86 -18.04 -28.90
C GLU A 571 -26.64 -16.78 -29.77
N GLN A 572 -27.60 -15.86 -29.75
CA GLN A 572 -27.58 -14.61 -30.55
C GLN A 572 -27.12 -13.38 -29.74
N MET A 573 -26.92 -13.55 -28.44
CA MET A 573 -26.46 -12.46 -27.56
C MET A 573 -24.94 -12.47 -27.41
N PRO A 574 -24.31 -11.31 -27.20
CA PRO A 574 -22.90 -11.28 -26.77
C PRO A 574 -22.79 -11.95 -25.39
N VAL A 575 -22.01 -13.00 -25.30
CA VAL A 575 -21.76 -13.75 -24.07
C VAL A 575 -20.27 -13.89 -23.87
N ALA A 576 -19.81 -13.78 -22.62
CA ALA A 576 -18.43 -14.04 -22.24
C ALA A 576 -18.10 -15.52 -22.37
N THR A 577 -16.85 -15.86 -22.58
CA THR A 577 -16.35 -17.23 -22.56
C THR A 577 -16.08 -17.68 -21.11
N PRO A 578 -15.98 -19.00 -20.86
CA PRO A 578 -15.48 -19.50 -19.58
C PRO A 578 -14.08 -18.98 -19.22
N ASP A 579 -13.22 -18.73 -20.21
CA ASP A 579 -11.90 -18.17 -20.03
C ASP A 579 -11.95 -16.71 -19.55
N ASP A 580 -12.80 -15.86 -20.14
CA ASP A 580 -13.01 -14.49 -19.69
C ASP A 580 -13.51 -14.46 -18.23
N ALA A 581 -14.40 -15.39 -17.88
CA ALA A 581 -14.88 -15.54 -16.51
C ALA A 581 -13.79 -16.02 -15.55
N ALA A 582 -12.92 -16.93 -15.99
CA ALA A 582 -11.76 -17.38 -15.22
C ALA A 582 -10.75 -16.26 -14.98
N ASP A 583 -10.57 -15.33 -15.93
CA ASP A 583 -9.74 -14.14 -15.75
C ASP A 583 -10.31 -13.22 -14.66
N MET A 584 -11.63 -13.05 -14.55
CA MET A 584 -12.26 -12.32 -13.44
C MET A 584 -12.04 -13.01 -12.09
N VAL A 585 -12.04 -14.36 -12.06
CA VAL A 585 -11.73 -15.12 -10.83
C VAL A 585 -10.24 -14.95 -10.47
N ALA A 586 -9.34 -15.00 -11.45
CA ALA A 586 -7.91 -14.76 -11.25
C ALA A 586 -7.65 -13.34 -10.72
N GLU A 587 -8.30 -12.33 -11.30
CA GLU A 587 -8.24 -10.95 -10.81
C GLU A 587 -8.71 -10.85 -9.35
N ALA A 588 -9.83 -11.52 -9.01
CA ALA A 588 -10.32 -11.54 -7.63
C ALA A 588 -9.30 -12.15 -6.65
N ILE A 589 -8.63 -13.23 -7.05
CA ILE A 589 -7.60 -13.90 -6.24
C ILE A 589 -6.35 -13.00 -6.06
N ILE A 590 -5.90 -12.37 -7.15
CA ILE A 590 -4.69 -11.53 -7.17
C ILE A 590 -4.90 -10.22 -6.39
N THR A 591 -5.97 -9.49 -6.71
CA THR A 591 -6.16 -8.09 -6.26
C THR A 591 -7.06 -7.97 -5.03
N ARG A 592 -7.84 -9.02 -4.71
CA ARG A 592 -8.78 -9.14 -3.59
C ARG A 592 -9.74 -7.93 -3.46
N PRO A 593 -10.35 -7.43 -4.55
CA PRO A 593 -11.25 -6.30 -4.50
C PRO A 593 -12.55 -6.71 -3.78
N LYS A 594 -13.29 -5.75 -3.24
CA LYS A 594 -14.59 -6.06 -2.63
C LYS A 594 -15.63 -6.53 -3.65
N ARG A 595 -15.53 -6.05 -4.90
CA ARG A 595 -16.45 -6.37 -5.99
C ARG A 595 -15.76 -6.28 -7.35
N ILE A 596 -16.10 -7.21 -8.23
CA ILE A 596 -15.82 -7.15 -9.67
C ILE A 596 -17.17 -7.15 -10.40
N ALA A 597 -17.42 -6.16 -11.25
CA ALA A 597 -18.63 -6.05 -12.04
C ALA A 597 -18.33 -5.35 -13.35
N THR A 598 -19.13 -5.65 -14.38
CA THR A 598 -19.01 -4.97 -15.67
C THR A 598 -19.50 -3.53 -15.58
N LYS A 599 -18.99 -2.65 -16.46
CA LYS A 599 -19.42 -1.25 -16.52
C LYS A 599 -20.93 -1.11 -16.77
N LEU A 600 -21.49 -2.00 -17.60
CA LEU A 600 -22.92 -2.01 -17.87
C LEU A 600 -23.73 -2.42 -16.64
N GLY A 601 -23.27 -3.41 -15.87
CA GLY A 601 -23.92 -3.80 -14.61
C GLY A 601 -23.97 -2.67 -13.62
N ILE A 602 -22.85 -1.97 -13.43
CA ILE A 602 -22.77 -0.80 -12.55
C ILE A 602 -23.72 0.32 -13.04
N ALA A 603 -23.73 0.59 -14.36
CA ALA A 603 -24.63 1.58 -14.93
C ALA A 603 -26.11 1.22 -14.69
N ALA A 604 -26.49 -0.04 -14.83
CA ALA A 604 -27.85 -0.51 -14.53
C ALA A 604 -28.22 -0.35 -13.04
N GLU A 605 -27.31 -0.64 -12.12
CA GLU A 605 -27.49 -0.43 -10.69
C GLU A 605 -27.67 1.05 -10.35
N VAL A 606 -26.82 1.92 -10.90
CA VAL A 606 -26.92 3.38 -10.72
C VAL A 606 -28.23 3.91 -11.29
N LEU A 607 -28.64 3.47 -12.48
CA LEU A 607 -29.90 3.86 -13.09
C LEU A 607 -31.10 3.43 -12.22
N HIS A 608 -31.05 2.22 -11.67
CA HIS A 608 -32.09 1.74 -10.74
C HIS A 608 -32.18 2.60 -9.47
N LEU A 609 -31.04 3.02 -8.93
CA LEU A 609 -30.97 3.86 -7.73
C LEU A 609 -31.54 5.28 -7.99
N VAL A 610 -31.16 5.89 -9.13
CA VAL A 610 -31.49 7.28 -9.43
C VAL A 610 -32.88 7.43 -10.08
N ALA A 611 -33.26 6.46 -10.93
CA ALA A 611 -34.50 6.50 -11.72
C ALA A 611 -35.22 5.13 -11.72
N PRO A 612 -35.73 4.66 -10.56
CA PRO A 612 -36.31 3.31 -10.44
C PRO A 612 -37.49 3.07 -11.38
N ARG A 613 -38.35 4.07 -11.58
CA ARG A 613 -39.50 3.97 -12.52
C ARG A 613 -39.07 3.78 -13.96
N VAL A 614 -38.00 4.45 -14.41
CA VAL A 614 -37.44 4.28 -15.77
C VAL A 614 -36.92 2.87 -15.91
N THR A 615 -36.17 2.37 -14.92
CA THR A 615 -35.66 1.00 -14.95
C THR A 615 -36.79 -0.02 -15.00
N GLU A 616 -37.88 0.17 -14.24
CA GLU A 616 -39.03 -0.70 -14.26
C GLU A 616 -39.69 -0.76 -15.64
N VAL A 617 -39.87 0.38 -16.32
CA VAL A 617 -40.42 0.43 -17.70
C VAL A 617 -39.49 -0.29 -18.68
N VAL A 618 -38.19 -0.09 -18.60
CA VAL A 618 -37.20 -0.77 -19.44
C VAL A 618 -37.25 -2.28 -19.23
N MET A 619 -37.26 -2.73 -17.97
CA MET A 619 -37.29 -4.14 -17.62
C MET A 619 -38.64 -4.80 -17.99
N ASN A 620 -39.77 -4.07 -17.85
CA ASN A 620 -41.07 -4.56 -18.31
C ASN A 620 -41.11 -4.69 -19.84
N THR A 621 -40.51 -3.77 -20.58
CA THR A 621 -40.38 -3.84 -22.03
C THR A 621 -39.56 -5.08 -22.41
N ALA A 622 -38.41 -5.30 -21.78
CA ALA A 622 -37.61 -6.50 -21.98
C ALA A 622 -38.37 -7.77 -21.62
N TYR A 623 -39.15 -7.75 -20.54
CA TYR A 623 -40.02 -8.89 -20.17
C TYR A 623 -41.01 -9.25 -21.27
N ARG A 624 -41.62 -8.28 -21.94
CA ARG A 624 -42.54 -8.51 -23.06
C ARG A 624 -41.85 -9.00 -24.32
N MET A 625 -40.65 -8.52 -24.59
CA MET A 625 -39.87 -8.89 -25.80
C MET A 625 -39.30 -10.33 -25.74
N PHE A 626 -38.99 -10.83 -24.55
CA PHE A 626 -38.33 -12.11 -24.35
C PHE A 626 -39.25 -13.12 -23.63
N PRO A 627 -40.10 -13.91 -24.36
CA PRO A 627 -41.05 -14.84 -23.74
C PRO A 627 -40.38 -15.95 -22.92
N ASP A 628 -41.16 -16.66 -22.11
CA ASP A 628 -40.69 -17.85 -21.39
C ASP A 628 -40.33 -18.94 -22.39
N SER A 629 -39.29 -19.74 -22.06
CA SER A 629 -38.88 -20.88 -22.85
C SER A 629 -39.91 -22.03 -22.81
N ALA A 630 -39.97 -22.86 -23.79
CA ALA A 630 -40.81 -24.06 -23.83
C ALA A 630 -40.58 -24.95 -22.59
N ALA A 631 -39.33 -25.08 -22.15
CA ALA A 631 -38.97 -25.79 -20.93
C ALA A 631 -39.59 -25.16 -19.66
N ALA A 632 -39.75 -23.83 -19.61
CA ALA A 632 -40.39 -23.11 -18.50
C ALA A 632 -41.91 -23.34 -18.50
N GLN A 633 -42.53 -23.49 -19.66
CA GLN A 633 -43.96 -23.74 -19.85
C GLN A 633 -44.36 -25.19 -19.61
N GLY A 634 -43.40 -26.12 -19.46
CA GLY A 634 -43.67 -27.53 -19.30
C GLY A 634 -43.98 -28.25 -20.63
N ASP A 635 -43.92 -27.58 -21.74
CA ASP A 635 -44.19 -28.10 -23.06
C ASP A 635 -42.88 -28.66 -23.70
N ARG A 636 -42.97 -29.85 -24.32
CA ARG A 636 -41.87 -30.44 -25.07
C ARG A 636 -41.73 -29.86 -26.49
N LYS A 637 -42.52 -28.84 -26.84
CA LYS A 637 -42.45 -28.14 -28.13
C LYS A 637 -41.20 -27.27 -28.21
N GLN A 638 -40.71 -27.06 -29.43
CA GLN A 638 -39.56 -26.22 -29.70
C GLN A 638 -39.86 -24.77 -29.30
N ASP A 639 -38.84 -24.05 -28.79
CA ASP A 639 -38.93 -22.64 -28.51
C ASP A 639 -39.40 -21.85 -29.75
N ALA A 640 -40.30 -20.92 -29.57
CA ALA A 640 -40.70 -20.00 -30.63
C ALA A 640 -39.48 -19.21 -31.14
N PRO A 641 -39.36 -18.96 -32.44
CA PRO A 641 -38.25 -18.13 -32.94
C PRO A 641 -38.32 -16.73 -32.29
N PRO A 642 -37.15 -16.10 -32.01
CA PRO A 642 -37.13 -14.76 -31.41
C PRO A 642 -37.83 -13.75 -32.30
N THR A 643 -38.53 -12.79 -31.69
CA THR A 643 -39.19 -11.72 -32.45
C THR A 643 -38.15 -10.84 -33.15
N ARG A 644 -38.56 -10.18 -34.25
CA ARG A 644 -37.65 -9.25 -34.97
C ARG A 644 -37.11 -8.15 -34.06
N GLU A 645 -37.92 -7.64 -33.15
CA GLU A 645 -37.55 -6.63 -32.13
C GLU A 645 -36.47 -7.17 -31.16
N ALA A 646 -36.61 -8.43 -30.74
CA ALA A 646 -35.61 -9.06 -29.86
C ALA A 646 -34.26 -9.25 -30.59
N VAL A 647 -34.26 -9.57 -31.89
CA VAL A 647 -33.06 -9.70 -32.71
C VAL A 647 -32.39 -8.32 -32.92
N VAL A 648 -33.17 -7.28 -33.19
CA VAL A 648 -32.68 -5.91 -33.31
C VAL A 648 -32.09 -5.42 -32.00
N PHE A 649 -32.77 -5.64 -30.88
CA PHE A 649 -32.25 -5.29 -29.55
C PHE A 649 -30.94 -6.03 -29.22
N ALA A 650 -30.87 -7.33 -29.49
CA ALA A 650 -29.65 -8.11 -29.32
C ALA A 650 -28.50 -7.59 -30.22
N SER A 651 -28.82 -7.11 -31.45
CA SER A 651 -27.83 -6.55 -32.37
C SER A 651 -27.30 -5.18 -31.92
N LEU A 652 -28.13 -4.36 -31.25
CA LEU A 652 -27.72 -3.09 -30.67
C LEU A 652 -26.76 -3.25 -29.48
N LEU A 653 -26.81 -4.40 -28.83
CA LEU A 653 -25.88 -4.78 -27.76
C LEU A 653 -24.55 -5.37 -28.28
N ARG A 654 -24.42 -5.63 -29.59
CA ARG A 654 -23.16 -6.07 -30.21
C ARG A 654 -22.12 -4.94 -30.14
N GLY A 655 -21.03 -5.22 -29.46
CA GLY A 655 -19.94 -4.24 -29.25
C GLY A 655 -19.98 -3.55 -27.87
N VAL A 656 -20.99 -3.81 -27.06
CA VAL A 656 -20.94 -3.49 -25.63
C VAL A 656 -20.13 -4.62 -24.98
N HIS A 657 -18.88 -4.36 -24.61
CA HIS A 657 -18.07 -5.28 -23.83
C HIS A 657 -18.69 -5.40 -22.43
N TRP A 658 -19.19 -6.59 -22.15
CA TRP A 658 -19.83 -6.94 -20.88
C TRP A 658 -18.84 -6.91 -19.72
#